data_e312a3d9e74d0a75c609ec3bcd95c764
#
_entry.id   e312a3d9e74d0a75c609ec3bcd95c764
#
_cell.length_a   1.000
_cell.length_b   1.000
_cell.length_c   1.000
_cell.angle_alpha   90.00
_cell.angle_beta   90.00
_cell.angle_gamma   90.00
#
_symmetry.space_group_name_H-M   'P 1'
#
loop_
_entity.id
_entity.type
_entity.pdbx_description
1 polymer ?
#
loop_
_entity_poly.entity_id
_entity_poly.type
_entity_poly.pdbx_seq_one_letter_code
_entity_poly.pdbx_strand_id
1 'polypeptide(L)'
;MNWYEDFLKKFFHDPIDKPFNIPGHERRAKEYAEYFGVSGIDEGKYSDQIASCMERSLLPRDIKQDFTEIRHPLSEEKIDVILNSQKSIEEISSCLEKISNSYKNLSDKDKALLIWRNLLEEIIEKIQDKDLKKYIPILPADTRVPDHSIWEHLKVTTAINAFENYQNNSLFLFTIGPVQSFISQARKAQDFYMGSFMLSYFTFIAMEEVIENCGPSSIIYPDLYKQPLMDWYLKNKGLEPKNFNPGHITLPTIPNRFVAIIGTTDKNKIEEISKNMIIKIKNEIKRAKEKILEELKIDIKLSNTQKKILQNQLSDFPQIYWVAIPWKKGDNDIQIDDLKDFFTDDKINNWKELYKFANEKGEHSPNIGFLYQLFYTALEKSMGARKNLREFEQKQEEGRKCSLCGERNVLFFWESKNKNKFLKYNPMACDLTSKIEQKYLTDGEGLCALCFLKRTFEIYLEKEFGSIFKDFSFPSVAEVACADFKEKAKELPEFKEYENKFFEYTRIPYLKIHSLPKLKLKATLEGSWFYEENLSVKKFKDELGVSVNSSQIENLKDCLRSLYAKAGKPKKYYAVLYLDGDNMGKWLSGELLPEIQYAYNSEVWGKLPKEFKGENKDKKESGLIQLIPKKILTPAIHSAISTALRNYAIEFVRKIVEEEHLGKLIYAG
;
A
#
# COMPACT_ATOMS: atom_id res chain seq x y z
N MET A 1 16.38 -14.76 -19.85
CA MET A 1 16.34 -13.30 -20.08
C MET A 1 16.07 -12.64 -18.74
N ASN A 2 16.80 -11.61 -18.40
CA ASN A 2 16.56 -10.87 -17.16
C ASN A 2 15.29 -10.03 -17.32
N TRP A 3 14.47 -9.90 -16.26
CA TRP A 3 13.19 -9.20 -16.33
C TRP A 3 13.32 -7.72 -16.81
N TYR A 4 14.42 -7.06 -16.53
CA TYR A 4 14.63 -5.66 -16.89
C TYR A 4 14.91 -5.44 -18.38
N GLU A 5 15.61 -6.38 -19.06
CA GLU A 5 15.78 -6.35 -20.51
C GLU A 5 14.45 -6.60 -21.22
N ASP A 6 13.68 -7.57 -20.73
CA ASP A 6 12.34 -7.90 -21.21
C ASP A 6 11.37 -6.73 -20.98
N PHE A 7 11.43 -6.10 -19.79
CA PHE A 7 10.66 -4.90 -19.48
C PHE A 7 10.92 -3.78 -20.49
N LEU A 8 12.18 -3.44 -20.79
CA LEU A 8 12.52 -2.34 -21.69
C LEU A 8 11.95 -2.56 -23.09
N LYS A 9 12.08 -3.78 -23.65
CA LYS A 9 11.53 -4.12 -24.95
C LYS A 9 10.00 -3.99 -24.99
N LYS A 10 9.31 -4.47 -23.98
CA LYS A 10 7.85 -4.42 -23.86
C LYS A 10 7.33 -3.02 -23.58
N PHE A 11 8.03 -2.24 -22.77
CA PHE A 11 7.63 -0.87 -22.44
C PHE A 11 7.64 0.03 -23.68
N PHE A 12 8.64 -0.09 -24.54
CA PHE A 12 8.73 0.71 -25.76
C PHE A 12 8.02 0.09 -26.96
N HIS A 13 7.30 -1.03 -26.79
CA HIS A 13 6.53 -1.63 -27.90
C HIS A 13 5.43 -0.70 -28.40
N ASP A 14 4.75 0.01 -27.49
CA ASP A 14 3.77 1.03 -27.78
C ASP A 14 4.27 2.43 -27.33
N PRO A 15 4.17 3.47 -28.20
CA PRO A 15 4.57 4.81 -27.80
C PRO A 15 3.49 5.46 -26.94
N ILE A 16 3.89 6.28 -25.99
CA ILE A 16 2.98 6.99 -25.07
C ILE A 16 2.02 7.96 -25.77
N ASP A 17 2.36 8.40 -26.97
CA ASP A 17 1.58 9.28 -27.83
C ASP A 17 0.69 8.52 -28.84
N LYS A 18 0.51 7.20 -28.66
CA LYS A 18 -0.28 6.32 -29.53
C LYS A 18 -1.67 6.87 -29.86
N PRO A 19 -2.44 7.44 -28.90
CA PRO A 19 -3.79 7.92 -29.18
C PRO A 19 -3.84 9.07 -30.19
N PHE A 20 -2.78 9.84 -30.38
CA PHE A 20 -2.76 10.95 -31.34
C PHE A 20 -2.60 10.53 -32.80
N ASN A 21 -1.99 9.39 -33.06
CA ASN A 21 -1.83 8.85 -34.41
C ASN A 21 -1.56 7.33 -34.38
N ILE A 22 -2.63 6.53 -34.40
CA ILE A 22 -2.52 5.08 -34.38
C ILE A 22 -1.79 4.50 -35.58
N PRO A 23 -2.04 4.94 -36.86
CA PRO A 23 -1.34 4.34 -38.01
C PRO A 23 0.18 4.47 -37.99
N GLY A 24 0.71 5.45 -37.32
CA GLY A 24 2.17 5.71 -37.25
C GLY A 24 2.87 5.25 -35.97
N HIS A 25 2.16 4.53 -35.09
CA HIS A 25 2.66 4.23 -33.74
C HIS A 25 3.91 3.35 -33.75
N GLU A 26 3.96 2.28 -34.57
CA GLU A 26 5.11 1.36 -34.62
C GLU A 26 6.42 2.06 -34.99
N ARG A 27 6.39 3.03 -35.89
CA ARG A 27 7.57 3.81 -36.24
C ARG A 27 8.04 4.66 -35.07
N ARG A 28 7.12 5.36 -34.38
CA ARG A 28 7.45 6.19 -33.22
C ARG A 28 7.92 5.35 -32.06
N ALA A 29 7.35 4.16 -31.86
CA ALA A 29 7.82 3.20 -30.85
C ALA A 29 9.32 2.89 -31.04
N LYS A 30 9.74 2.57 -32.26
CA LYS A 30 11.16 2.32 -32.60
C LYS A 30 12.04 3.53 -32.36
N GLU A 31 11.60 4.70 -32.79
CA GLU A 31 12.31 5.96 -32.61
C GLU A 31 12.52 6.27 -31.10
N TYR A 32 11.47 6.12 -30.27
CA TYR A 32 11.54 6.35 -28.82
C TYR A 32 12.42 5.33 -28.11
N ALA A 33 12.36 4.06 -28.51
CA ALA A 33 13.25 3.03 -28.01
C ALA A 33 14.73 3.35 -28.29
N GLU A 34 15.03 3.81 -29.52
CA GLU A 34 16.39 4.22 -29.92
C GLU A 34 16.94 5.37 -29.07
N TYR A 35 16.10 6.36 -28.68
CA TYR A 35 16.53 7.43 -27.76
C TYR A 35 17.09 6.85 -26.45
N PHE A 36 16.48 5.78 -25.91
CA PHE A 36 16.90 5.14 -24.67
C PHE A 36 17.91 3.98 -24.89
N GLY A 37 18.35 3.75 -26.13
CA GLY A 37 19.29 2.68 -26.47
C GLY A 37 18.68 1.28 -26.34
N VAL A 38 17.37 1.14 -26.57
CA VAL A 38 16.64 -0.13 -26.52
C VAL A 38 16.40 -0.64 -27.95
N SER A 39 16.64 -1.94 -28.16
CA SER A 39 16.40 -2.62 -29.44
C SER A 39 15.56 -3.89 -29.23
N GLY A 40 15.01 -4.44 -30.33
CA GLY A 40 14.24 -5.68 -30.26
C GLY A 40 12.83 -5.53 -29.65
N ILE A 41 12.21 -4.34 -29.76
CA ILE A 41 10.88 -4.07 -29.19
C ILE A 41 9.76 -4.92 -29.83
N ASP A 42 9.97 -5.47 -31.02
CA ASP A 42 9.00 -6.36 -31.66
C ASP A 42 8.75 -7.64 -30.83
N GLU A 43 9.66 -8.00 -29.93
CA GLU A 43 9.46 -9.09 -28.95
C GLU A 43 8.34 -8.79 -27.94
N GLY A 44 7.98 -7.52 -27.72
CA GLY A 44 6.86 -7.11 -26.88
C GLY A 44 5.46 -7.44 -27.45
N LYS A 45 5.35 -7.72 -28.76
CA LYS A 45 4.08 -7.90 -29.46
C LYS A 45 3.15 -8.94 -28.83
N TYR A 46 3.65 -10.08 -28.43
CA TYR A 46 2.80 -11.14 -27.85
C TYR A 46 2.27 -10.77 -26.46
N SER A 47 3.09 -10.10 -25.66
CA SER A 47 2.67 -9.57 -24.35
C SER A 47 1.62 -8.49 -24.52
N ASP A 48 1.79 -7.58 -25.50
CA ASP A 48 0.77 -6.56 -25.86
C ASP A 48 -0.55 -7.20 -26.31
N GLN A 49 -0.50 -8.24 -27.12
CA GLN A 49 -1.72 -8.94 -27.56
C GLN A 49 -2.52 -9.51 -26.39
N ILE A 50 -1.84 -10.06 -25.37
CA ILE A 50 -2.52 -10.57 -24.17
C ILE A 50 -3.06 -9.42 -23.32
N ALA A 51 -2.28 -8.36 -23.09
CA ALA A 51 -2.72 -7.17 -22.35
C ALA A 51 -3.91 -6.51 -23.04
N SER A 52 -3.82 -6.28 -24.35
CA SER A 52 -4.88 -5.72 -25.16
C SER A 52 -6.18 -6.56 -25.11
N CYS A 53 -6.06 -7.88 -25.08
CA CYS A 53 -7.22 -8.75 -24.96
C CYS A 53 -7.88 -8.68 -23.57
N MET A 54 -7.13 -8.40 -22.50
CA MET A 54 -7.71 -8.12 -21.20
C MET A 54 -8.58 -6.86 -21.21
N GLU A 55 -8.15 -5.83 -21.92
CA GLU A 55 -8.68 -4.48 -21.81
C GLU A 55 -9.72 -4.12 -22.87
N ARG A 56 -9.66 -4.71 -24.07
CA ARG A 56 -10.47 -4.29 -25.23
C ARG A 56 -10.98 -5.40 -26.14
N SER A 57 -11.17 -6.60 -25.63
CA SER A 57 -11.52 -7.79 -26.41
C SER A 57 -12.86 -7.74 -27.14
N LEU A 58 -13.72 -6.77 -26.86
CA LEU A 58 -15.10 -6.72 -27.34
C LEU A 58 -15.36 -5.55 -28.33
N LEU A 59 -14.44 -5.31 -29.26
CA LEU A 59 -14.63 -4.34 -30.35
C LEU A 59 -14.96 -5.06 -31.66
N PRO A 60 -15.97 -4.64 -32.40
CA PRO A 60 -16.22 -5.13 -33.77
C PRO A 60 -15.15 -4.61 -34.73
N ARG A 61 -14.95 -5.35 -35.83
CA ARG A 61 -14.00 -5.00 -36.90
C ARG A 61 -14.28 -3.63 -37.50
N ASP A 62 -13.22 -3.00 -38.00
CA ASP A 62 -13.28 -1.79 -38.86
C ASP A 62 -13.79 -0.50 -38.19
N ILE A 63 -13.89 -0.44 -36.86
CA ILE A 63 -14.23 0.80 -36.17
C ILE A 63 -12.95 1.60 -35.90
N LYS A 64 -12.85 2.78 -36.52
CA LYS A 64 -11.81 3.79 -36.27
C LYS A 64 -12.42 4.95 -35.48
N GLN A 65 -11.65 5.47 -34.55
CA GLN A 65 -12.03 6.60 -33.74
C GLN A 65 -10.82 7.50 -33.44
N ASP A 66 -10.96 8.78 -33.66
CA ASP A 66 -9.97 9.77 -33.25
C ASP A 66 -10.00 9.98 -31.74
N PHE A 67 -8.93 10.54 -31.21
CA PHE A 67 -8.83 10.84 -29.78
C PHE A 67 -9.67 12.09 -29.43
N THR A 68 -10.85 11.88 -28.93
CA THR A 68 -11.84 12.94 -28.63
C THR A 68 -12.31 12.96 -27.19
N GLU A 69 -12.17 11.84 -26.48
CA GLU A 69 -12.61 11.76 -25.09
C GLU A 69 -11.76 10.77 -24.28
N ILE A 70 -11.79 10.94 -22.95
CA ILE A 70 -11.26 10.02 -21.95
C ILE A 70 -12.41 9.59 -21.06
N ARG A 71 -12.46 8.32 -20.71
CA ARG A 71 -13.46 7.72 -19.80
C ARG A 71 -12.84 7.43 -18.45
N HIS A 72 -13.59 7.74 -17.38
CA HIS A 72 -13.15 7.37 -16.04
C HIS A 72 -13.29 5.85 -15.83
N PRO A 73 -12.23 5.13 -15.35
CA PRO A 73 -12.25 3.67 -15.23
C PRO A 73 -13.31 3.16 -14.25
N LEU A 74 -13.61 3.90 -13.18
CA LEU A 74 -14.45 3.48 -12.05
C LEU A 74 -15.80 4.20 -11.98
N SER A 75 -16.11 5.11 -12.89
CA SER A 75 -17.38 5.84 -12.92
C SER A 75 -17.89 5.98 -14.34
N GLU A 76 -19.05 6.63 -14.50
CA GLU A 76 -19.67 6.92 -15.80
C GLU A 76 -19.15 8.23 -16.41
N GLU A 77 -18.27 8.93 -15.71
CA GLU A 77 -17.77 10.24 -16.12
C GLU A 77 -16.85 10.17 -17.33
N LYS A 78 -16.87 11.22 -18.11
CA LYS A 78 -15.98 11.44 -19.26
C LYS A 78 -15.42 12.86 -19.29
N ILE A 79 -14.31 12.99 -19.99
CA ILE A 79 -13.69 14.28 -20.30
C ILE A 79 -13.56 14.37 -21.81
N ASP A 80 -14.15 15.39 -22.42
CA ASP A 80 -13.96 15.70 -23.83
C ASP A 80 -12.58 16.37 -24.01
N VAL A 81 -11.82 15.93 -25.01
CA VAL A 81 -10.44 16.35 -25.23
C VAL A 81 -10.33 17.11 -26.56
N ILE A 82 -9.73 18.30 -26.52
CA ILE A 82 -9.43 19.10 -27.68
C ILE A 82 -7.93 19.40 -27.68
N LEU A 83 -7.16 18.61 -28.44
CA LEU A 83 -5.70 18.77 -28.60
C LEU A 83 -5.31 18.71 -30.08
N ASN A 84 -4.22 19.42 -30.44
CA ASN A 84 -3.62 19.28 -31.76
C ASN A 84 -2.68 18.07 -31.74
N SER A 85 -3.09 16.99 -32.40
CA SER A 85 -2.36 15.72 -32.40
C SER A 85 -0.92 15.83 -32.89
N GLN A 86 -0.68 16.55 -34.00
CA GLN A 86 0.67 16.69 -34.56
C GLN A 86 1.60 17.46 -33.62
N LYS A 87 1.15 18.58 -33.08
CA LYS A 87 1.92 19.38 -32.11
C LYS A 87 2.21 18.59 -30.84
N SER A 88 1.23 17.81 -30.34
CA SER A 88 1.38 16.98 -29.16
C SER A 88 2.44 15.89 -29.36
N ILE A 89 2.46 15.23 -30.52
CA ILE A 89 3.48 14.22 -30.87
C ILE A 89 4.87 14.86 -30.90
N GLU A 90 5.04 16.00 -31.58
CA GLU A 90 6.34 16.69 -31.68
C GLU A 90 6.86 17.11 -30.32
N GLU A 91 6.00 17.60 -29.44
CA GLU A 91 6.40 18.01 -28.09
C GLU A 91 6.78 16.80 -27.21
N ILE A 92 6.01 15.70 -27.26
CA ILE A 92 6.33 14.47 -26.53
C ILE A 92 7.66 13.89 -27.02
N SER A 93 7.87 13.79 -28.35
CA SER A 93 9.10 13.29 -28.94
C SER A 93 10.33 14.12 -28.48
N SER A 94 10.23 15.45 -28.57
CA SER A 94 11.30 16.34 -28.08
C SER A 94 11.57 16.21 -26.58
N CYS A 95 10.53 15.98 -25.77
CA CYS A 95 10.70 15.73 -24.34
C CYS A 95 11.43 14.40 -24.08
N LEU A 96 11.03 13.31 -24.76
CA LEU A 96 11.65 12.00 -24.62
C LEU A 96 13.12 12.00 -25.04
N GLU A 97 13.47 12.64 -26.15
CA GLU A 97 14.84 12.79 -26.61
C GLU A 97 15.72 13.49 -25.54
N LYS A 98 15.22 14.59 -24.95
CA LYS A 98 15.92 15.31 -23.88
C LYS A 98 16.07 14.49 -22.60
N ILE A 99 15.01 13.75 -22.22
CA ILE A 99 14.99 12.90 -21.03
C ILE A 99 15.99 11.76 -21.18
N SER A 100 16.04 11.11 -22.34
CA SER A 100 16.87 9.95 -22.62
C SER A 100 18.35 10.14 -22.31
N ASN A 101 18.84 11.39 -22.40
CA ASN A 101 20.23 11.70 -22.10
C ASN A 101 20.65 11.34 -20.67
N SER A 102 19.74 11.42 -19.71
CA SER A 102 20.00 11.05 -18.32
C SER A 102 20.04 9.53 -18.08
N TYR A 103 19.57 8.74 -19.06
CA TYR A 103 19.49 7.27 -18.97
C TYR A 103 20.63 6.54 -19.71
N LYS A 104 21.45 7.25 -20.50
CA LYS A 104 22.46 6.64 -21.38
C LYS A 104 23.52 5.80 -20.65
N ASN A 105 23.90 6.23 -19.45
CA ASN A 105 24.97 5.58 -18.67
C ASN A 105 24.47 4.66 -17.57
N LEU A 106 23.16 4.41 -17.48
CA LEU A 106 22.56 3.54 -16.48
C LEU A 106 22.69 2.07 -16.91
N SER A 107 22.78 1.17 -15.91
CA SER A 107 22.56 -0.24 -16.16
C SER A 107 21.12 -0.47 -16.66
N ASP A 108 20.88 -1.54 -17.44
CA ASP A 108 19.52 -1.82 -17.92
C ASP A 108 18.52 -2.01 -16.78
N LYS A 109 18.96 -2.56 -15.66
CA LYS A 109 18.13 -2.70 -14.46
C LYS A 109 17.74 -1.33 -13.88
N ASP A 110 18.69 -0.43 -13.70
CA ASP A 110 18.42 0.89 -13.14
C ASP A 110 17.60 1.73 -14.11
N LYS A 111 17.88 1.58 -15.41
CA LYS A 111 17.09 2.19 -16.49
C LYS A 111 15.64 1.73 -16.45
N ALA A 112 15.40 0.42 -16.36
CA ALA A 112 14.04 -0.13 -16.26
C ALA A 112 13.29 0.38 -15.03
N LEU A 113 13.93 0.38 -13.86
CA LEU A 113 13.33 0.87 -12.62
C LEU A 113 13.01 2.37 -12.67
N LEU A 114 13.92 3.18 -13.21
CA LEU A 114 13.70 4.63 -13.32
C LEU A 114 12.70 4.99 -14.42
N ILE A 115 12.69 4.30 -15.56
CA ILE A 115 11.65 4.46 -16.58
C ILE A 115 10.28 4.15 -15.98
N TRP A 116 10.15 3.00 -15.30
CA TRP A 116 8.92 2.62 -14.62
C TRP A 116 8.45 3.67 -13.61
N ARG A 117 9.37 4.29 -12.86
CA ARG A 117 9.00 5.19 -11.76
C ARG A 117 9.00 6.68 -12.15
N ASN A 118 9.92 7.13 -12.98
CA ASN A 118 10.17 8.55 -13.17
C ASN A 118 9.69 9.10 -14.52
N LEU A 119 9.62 8.27 -15.58
CA LEU A 119 9.45 8.78 -16.93
C LEU A 119 8.20 9.66 -17.08
N LEU A 120 7.07 9.25 -16.53
CA LEU A 120 5.83 10.04 -16.55
C LEU A 120 6.04 11.42 -15.88
N GLU A 121 6.66 11.46 -14.71
CA GLU A 121 6.90 12.70 -13.98
C GLU A 121 7.85 13.63 -14.75
N GLU A 122 8.90 13.06 -15.36
CA GLU A 122 9.87 13.81 -16.14
C GLU A 122 9.25 14.41 -17.41
N ILE A 123 8.35 13.70 -18.05
CA ILE A 123 7.56 14.21 -19.19
C ILE A 123 6.68 15.36 -18.72
N ILE A 124 5.92 15.19 -17.65
CA ILE A 124 5.06 16.21 -17.06
C ILE A 124 5.87 17.48 -16.71
N GLU A 125 7.07 17.33 -16.18
CA GLU A 125 7.95 18.47 -15.87
C GLU A 125 8.39 19.25 -17.12
N LYS A 126 8.65 18.55 -18.24
CA LYS A 126 9.23 19.15 -19.45
C LYS A 126 8.21 19.66 -20.44
N ILE A 127 6.99 19.13 -20.47
CA ILE A 127 5.92 19.60 -21.36
C ILE A 127 5.53 21.04 -21.02
N GLN A 128 5.46 21.89 -22.05
CA GLN A 128 5.12 23.31 -21.96
C GLN A 128 3.61 23.55 -22.20
N ASP A 129 3.00 22.79 -23.10
CA ASP A 129 1.57 22.88 -23.37
C ASP A 129 0.77 22.45 -22.14
N LYS A 130 -0.02 23.38 -21.58
CA LYS A 130 -0.73 23.17 -20.30
C LYS A 130 -1.86 22.13 -20.42
N ASP A 131 -2.50 22.06 -21.57
CA ASP A 131 -3.61 21.11 -21.78
C ASP A 131 -3.03 19.70 -22.01
N LEU A 132 -1.98 19.58 -22.84
CA LEU A 132 -1.28 18.32 -23.02
C LEU A 132 -0.73 17.80 -21.67
N LYS A 133 -0.10 18.67 -20.89
CA LYS A 133 0.43 18.33 -19.56
C LYS A 133 -0.62 17.73 -18.64
N LYS A 134 -1.85 18.24 -18.70
CA LYS A 134 -2.98 17.76 -17.90
C LYS A 134 -3.40 16.34 -18.29
N TYR A 135 -3.34 16.02 -19.60
CA TYR A 135 -3.84 14.74 -20.12
C TYR A 135 -2.75 13.66 -20.20
N ILE A 136 -1.48 13.98 -20.18
CA ILE A 136 -0.37 12.99 -20.24
C ILE A 136 -0.56 11.80 -19.28
N PRO A 137 -0.94 11.98 -17.99
CA PRO A 137 -1.09 10.85 -17.06
C PRO A 137 -2.24 9.90 -17.41
N ILE A 138 -3.20 10.37 -18.22
CA ILE A 138 -4.46 9.67 -18.51
C ILE A 138 -4.72 9.48 -20.00
N LEU A 139 -3.68 9.67 -20.85
CA LEU A 139 -3.79 9.37 -22.29
C LEU A 139 -4.25 7.93 -22.49
N PRO A 140 -5.33 7.65 -23.24
CA PRO A 140 -5.87 6.31 -23.36
C PRO A 140 -4.98 5.40 -24.19
N ALA A 141 -4.93 4.12 -23.86
CA ALA A 141 -4.26 3.10 -24.68
C ALA A 141 -5.00 2.82 -25.99
N ASP A 142 -6.32 2.97 -26.00
CA ASP A 142 -7.17 2.82 -27.17
C ASP A 142 -8.23 3.92 -27.22
N THR A 143 -8.33 4.62 -28.34
CA THR A 143 -9.29 5.73 -28.54
C THR A 143 -10.75 5.26 -28.63
N ARG A 144 -10.97 3.98 -28.88
CA ARG A 144 -12.30 3.36 -28.99
C ARG A 144 -12.84 2.91 -27.62
N VAL A 145 -11.92 2.52 -26.70
CA VAL A 145 -12.19 2.13 -25.31
C VAL A 145 -11.28 2.96 -24.40
N PRO A 146 -11.54 4.27 -24.25
CA PRO A 146 -10.62 5.21 -23.62
C PRO A 146 -10.76 5.24 -22.09
N ASP A 147 -10.97 4.09 -21.43
CA ASP A 147 -11.23 3.94 -19.99
C ASP A 147 -10.01 3.45 -19.20
N HIS A 148 -8.88 3.27 -19.85
CA HIS A 148 -7.59 2.93 -19.26
C HIS A 148 -6.47 3.68 -19.96
N SER A 149 -5.44 4.05 -19.18
CA SER A 149 -4.32 4.84 -19.71
C SER A 149 -3.30 3.98 -20.45
N ILE A 150 -2.54 4.61 -21.36
CA ILE A 150 -1.40 3.96 -22.01
C ILE A 150 -0.36 3.51 -20.95
N TRP A 151 -0.22 4.23 -19.84
CA TRP A 151 0.69 3.87 -18.74
C TRP A 151 0.29 2.57 -18.05
N GLU A 152 -1.01 2.37 -17.81
CA GLU A 152 -1.54 1.13 -17.24
C GLU A 152 -1.42 -0.02 -18.23
N HIS A 153 -1.69 0.21 -19.50
CA HIS A 153 -1.48 -0.76 -20.56
C HIS A 153 -0.01 -1.21 -20.66
N LEU A 154 0.93 -0.27 -20.70
CA LEU A 154 2.37 -0.57 -20.73
C LEU A 154 2.82 -1.33 -19.46
N LYS A 155 2.28 -0.99 -18.30
CA LYS A 155 2.52 -1.72 -17.06
C LYS A 155 2.05 -3.17 -17.15
N VAL A 156 0.84 -3.42 -17.65
CA VAL A 156 0.30 -4.78 -17.83
C VAL A 156 1.13 -5.55 -18.86
N THR A 157 1.44 -4.93 -19.99
CA THR A 157 2.28 -5.53 -21.04
C THR A 157 3.65 -5.96 -20.52
N THR A 158 4.27 -5.11 -19.68
CA THR A 158 5.59 -5.43 -19.10
C THR A 158 5.53 -6.49 -18.00
N ALA A 159 4.37 -6.71 -17.37
CA ALA A 159 4.17 -7.77 -16.38
C ALA A 159 4.00 -9.17 -17.00
N ILE A 160 3.55 -9.25 -18.26
CA ILE A 160 3.22 -10.51 -18.94
C ILE A 160 4.48 -11.08 -19.58
N ASN A 161 4.80 -12.36 -19.28
CA ASN A 161 5.85 -13.10 -19.93
C ASN A 161 5.28 -13.89 -21.12
N ALA A 162 5.44 -13.36 -22.34
CA ALA A 162 5.01 -14.02 -23.57
C ALA A 162 5.97 -13.72 -24.73
N PHE A 163 6.33 -14.77 -25.50
CA PHE A 163 7.21 -14.71 -26.64
C PHE A 163 6.78 -15.75 -27.69
N GLU A 164 6.70 -15.38 -28.98
CA GLU A 164 6.35 -16.27 -30.10
C GLU A 164 5.10 -17.15 -29.85
N ASN A 165 4.01 -16.56 -29.34
CA ASN A 165 2.79 -17.27 -28.94
C ASN A 165 2.94 -18.24 -27.77
N TYR A 166 4.12 -18.29 -27.15
CA TYR A 166 4.38 -19.04 -25.93
C TYR A 166 4.31 -18.10 -24.71
N GLN A 167 3.54 -18.45 -23.72
CA GLN A 167 3.44 -17.66 -22.49
C GLN A 167 3.55 -18.58 -21.27
N ASN A 168 4.23 -18.09 -20.24
CA ASN A 168 4.34 -18.75 -18.94
C ASN A 168 4.02 -17.75 -17.86
N ASN A 169 2.77 -17.69 -17.45
CA ASN A 169 2.33 -16.79 -16.39
C ASN A 169 1.43 -17.52 -15.39
N SER A 170 1.46 -17.06 -14.17
CA SER A 170 0.53 -17.45 -13.12
C SER A 170 -0.01 -16.20 -12.43
N LEU A 171 -1.29 -16.16 -12.14
CA LEU A 171 -1.86 -15.16 -11.26
C LEU A 171 -1.65 -15.61 -9.82
N PHE A 172 -1.05 -14.77 -9.00
CA PHE A 172 -0.60 -15.07 -7.65
C PHE A 172 -1.25 -14.14 -6.64
N LEU A 173 -1.71 -14.67 -5.53
CA LEU A 173 -2.26 -13.90 -4.41
C LEU A 173 -1.54 -14.28 -3.13
N PHE A 174 -1.05 -13.25 -2.44
CA PHE A 174 -0.41 -13.35 -1.14
C PHE A 174 -1.20 -12.58 -0.08
N THR A 175 -1.23 -13.08 1.16
CA THR A 175 -1.80 -12.35 2.29
C THR A 175 -1.12 -12.73 3.60
N ILE A 176 -1.00 -11.75 4.50
CA ILE A 176 -0.52 -11.97 5.86
C ILE A 176 -1.62 -11.69 6.89
N GLY A 177 -1.53 -12.34 8.04
CA GLY A 177 -2.43 -12.16 9.15
C GLY A 177 -1.82 -12.58 10.49
N PRO A 178 -2.59 -12.54 11.58
CA PRO A 178 -3.94 -11.97 11.67
C PRO A 178 -3.92 -10.44 11.59
N VAL A 179 -4.94 -9.80 11.02
CA VAL A 179 -4.98 -8.35 10.84
C VAL A 179 -5.70 -7.66 11.99
N GLN A 180 -7.03 -7.81 12.04
CA GLN A 180 -7.85 -7.08 13.00
C GLN A 180 -7.47 -7.36 14.45
N SER A 181 -7.32 -8.63 14.84
CA SER A 181 -6.94 -9.00 16.20
C SER A 181 -5.54 -8.45 16.56
N PHE A 182 -4.57 -8.50 15.66
CA PHE A 182 -3.23 -7.98 15.91
C PHE A 182 -3.22 -6.46 16.08
N ILE A 183 -3.97 -5.72 15.25
CA ILE A 183 -4.05 -4.26 15.33
C ILE A 183 -4.83 -3.84 16.57
N SER A 184 -6.01 -4.42 16.84
CA SER A 184 -6.91 -4.04 17.93
C SER A 184 -6.37 -4.38 19.33
N GLN A 185 -5.44 -5.33 19.45
CA GLN A 185 -4.72 -5.61 20.69
C GLN A 185 -3.77 -4.45 21.03
N ALA A 186 -4.33 -3.36 21.55
CA ALA A 186 -3.65 -2.11 21.82
C ALA A 186 -4.11 -1.51 23.16
N ARG A 187 -3.19 -0.94 23.92
CA ARG A 187 -3.45 -0.14 25.12
C ARG A 187 -3.02 1.32 24.95
N LYS A 188 -2.10 1.56 24.03
CA LYS A 188 -1.62 2.87 23.63
C LYS A 188 -1.94 3.09 22.15
N ALA A 189 -2.18 4.33 21.73
CA ALA A 189 -2.38 4.68 20.33
C ALA A 189 -1.19 4.21 19.46
N GLN A 190 0.01 4.25 20.01
CA GLN A 190 1.22 3.72 19.39
C GLN A 190 1.15 2.21 19.09
N ASP A 191 0.56 1.38 19.99
CA ASP A 191 0.41 -0.07 19.73
C ASP A 191 -0.48 -0.31 18.51
N PHE A 192 -1.53 0.50 18.37
CA PHE A 192 -2.47 0.41 17.27
C PHE A 192 -1.79 0.77 15.93
N TYR A 193 -1.10 1.92 15.91
CA TYR A 193 -0.34 2.38 14.75
C TYR A 193 0.75 1.38 14.36
N MET A 194 1.57 0.93 15.30
CA MET A 194 2.66 0.00 15.01
C MET A 194 2.14 -1.35 14.52
N GLY A 195 0.99 -1.82 15.02
CA GLY A 195 0.34 -3.02 14.49
C GLY A 195 0.01 -2.90 13.01
N SER A 196 -0.56 -1.79 12.59
CA SER A 196 -0.87 -1.50 11.18
C SER A 196 0.40 -1.36 10.34
N PHE A 197 1.37 -0.59 10.84
CA PHE A 197 2.63 -0.36 10.12
C PHE A 197 3.41 -1.65 9.89
N MET A 198 3.54 -2.50 10.91
CA MET A 198 4.25 -3.78 10.80
C MET A 198 3.65 -4.68 9.70
N LEU A 199 2.32 -4.78 9.63
CA LEU A 199 1.67 -5.60 8.60
C LEU A 199 1.89 -5.02 7.20
N SER A 200 1.76 -3.70 7.04
CA SER A 200 2.04 -3.01 5.79
C SER A 200 3.50 -3.20 5.35
N TYR A 201 4.43 -3.01 6.26
CA TYR A 201 5.86 -3.16 6.03
C TYR A 201 6.26 -4.59 5.66
N PHE A 202 5.79 -5.59 6.43
CA PHE A 202 6.11 -6.99 6.12
C PHE A 202 5.47 -7.49 4.82
N THR A 203 4.31 -6.94 4.43
CA THR A 203 3.75 -7.22 3.11
C THR A 203 4.63 -6.66 2.01
N PHE A 204 5.18 -5.44 2.19
CA PHE A 204 6.11 -4.86 1.23
C PHE A 204 7.42 -5.68 1.14
N ILE A 205 7.97 -6.15 2.27
CA ILE A 205 9.14 -7.05 2.29
C ILE A 205 8.89 -8.35 1.47
N ALA A 206 7.66 -8.88 1.50
CA ALA A 206 7.31 -10.00 0.62
C ALA A 206 7.27 -9.59 -0.86
N MET A 207 6.75 -8.39 -1.17
CA MET A 207 6.70 -7.88 -2.55
C MET A 207 8.09 -7.69 -3.15
N GLU A 208 9.11 -7.37 -2.35
CA GLU A 208 10.49 -7.23 -2.83
C GLU A 208 10.98 -8.48 -3.58
N GLU A 209 10.55 -9.69 -3.18
CA GLU A 209 10.92 -10.92 -3.89
C GLU A 209 10.35 -10.94 -5.31
N VAL A 210 9.10 -10.51 -5.49
CA VAL A 210 8.48 -10.40 -6.82
C VAL A 210 9.14 -9.29 -7.64
N ILE A 211 9.40 -8.14 -7.02
CA ILE A 211 10.05 -6.99 -7.68
C ILE A 211 11.44 -7.39 -8.21
N GLU A 212 12.20 -8.13 -7.41
CA GLU A 212 13.56 -8.55 -7.77
C GLU A 212 13.59 -9.61 -8.89
N ASN A 213 12.60 -10.50 -8.93
CA ASN A 213 12.53 -11.60 -9.91
C ASN A 213 11.72 -11.27 -11.17
N CYS A 214 10.67 -10.44 -11.05
CA CYS A 214 9.69 -10.20 -12.11
C CYS A 214 9.50 -8.71 -12.46
N GLY A 215 10.13 -7.81 -11.70
CA GLY A 215 9.95 -6.37 -11.85
C GLY A 215 8.72 -5.81 -11.13
N PRO A 216 8.68 -4.48 -10.90
CA PRO A 216 7.63 -3.84 -10.12
C PRO A 216 6.25 -3.85 -10.81
N SER A 217 6.20 -3.89 -12.14
CA SER A 217 4.96 -4.01 -12.92
C SER A 217 4.19 -5.30 -12.64
N SER A 218 4.89 -6.34 -12.19
CA SER A 218 4.28 -7.64 -11.88
C SER A 218 3.32 -7.58 -10.69
N ILE A 219 3.46 -6.60 -9.80
CA ILE A 219 2.49 -6.35 -8.73
C ILE A 219 1.32 -5.55 -9.31
N ILE A 220 0.17 -6.21 -9.46
CA ILE A 220 -1.04 -5.62 -10.04
C ILE A 220 -1.84 -4.86 -8.97
N TYR A 221 -1.93 -5.41 -7.76
CA TYR A 221 -2.63 -4.81 -6.64
C TYR A 221 -1.86 -5.09 -5.33
N PRO A 222 -1.55 -4.06 -4.50
CA PRO A 222 -1.72 -2.64 -4.79
C PRO A 222 -0.76 -2.16 -5.90
N ASP A 223 -1.14 -1.08 -6.56
CA ASP A 223 -0.23 -0.39 -7.48
C ASP A 223 0.95 0.20 -6.72
N LEU A 224 2.18 -0.13 -7.14
CA LEU A 224 3.41 0.32 -6.48
C LEU A 224 3.90 1.70 -6.96
N TYR A 225 3.34 2.23 -8.05
CA TYR A 225 3.72 3.56 -8.54
C TYR A 225 3.47 4.62 -7.48
N LYS A 226 4.50 5.40 -7.10
CA LYS A 226 4.46 6.41 -6.03
C LYS A 226 4.08 5.87 -4.62
N GLN A 227 4.21 4.58 -4.37
CA GLN A 227 4.08 4.07 -3.01
C GLN A 227 5.33 4.45 -2.19
N PRO A 228 5.16 5.02 -0.98
CA PRO A 228 6.29 5.54 -0.21
C PRO A 228 7.37 4.50 0.11
N LEU A 229 6.97 3.26 0.43
CA LEU A 229 7.92 2.17 0.69
C LEU A 229 8.66 1.72 -0.58
N MET A 230 8.00 1.76 -1.75
CA MET A 230 8.65 1.48 -3.03
C MET A 230 9.66 2.56 -3.40
N ASP A 231 9.32 3.83 -3.22
CA ASP A 231 10.24 4.94 -3.45
C ASP A 231 11.44 4.86 -2.51
N TRP A 232 11.24 4.50 -1.24
CA TRP A 232 12.32 4.25 -0.29
C TRP A 232 13.21 3.08 -0.72
N TYR A 233 12.62 1.98 -1.20
CA TYR A 233 13.35 0.83 -1.74
C TYR A 233 14.26 1.25 -2.90
N LEU A 234 13.76 2.04 -3.85
CA LEU A 234 14.55 2.58 -4.96
C LEU A 234 15.69 3.46 -4.46
N LYS A 235 15.42 4.35 -3.51
CA LYS A 235 16.43 5.22 -2.92
C LYS A 235 17.56 4.44 -2.23
N ASN A 236 17.23 3.37 -1.53
CA ASN A 236 18.23 2.49 -0.90
C ASN A 236 19.07 1.72 -1.92
N LYS A 237 18.63 1.62 -3.16
CA LYS A 237 19.41 1.09 -4.29
C LYS A 237 20.22 2.17 -5.02
N GLY A 238 20.24 3.40 -4.53
CA GLY A 238 20.96 4.52 -5.13
C GLY A 238 20.22 5.20 -6.28
N LEU A 239 18.91 4.91 -6.43
CA LEU A 239 18.05 5.54 -7.43
C LEU A 239 17.26 6.69 -6.80
N GLU A 240 16.96 7.74 -7.56
CA GLU A 240 16.25 8.91 -7.07
C GLU A 240 14.84 8.99 -7.68
N PRO A 241 13.81 8.54 -6.93
CA PRO A 241 12.42 8.68 -7.36
C PRO A 241 12.01 10.16 -7.41
N LYS A 242 11.42 10.58 -8.52
CA LYS A 242 10.90 11.94 -8.70
C LYS A 242 9.78 12.25 -7.71
N ASN A 243 9.80 13.48 -7.18
CA ASN A 243 8.76 13.98 -6.25
C ASN A 243 8.56 13.11 -4.99
N PHE A 244 9.57 12.35 -4.60
CA PHE A 244 9.52 11.52 -3.40
C PHE A 244 9.44 12.37 -2.13
N ASN A 245 8.42 12.13 -1.31
CA ASN A 245 8.29 12.73 0.01
C ASN A 245 8.55 11.69 1.11
N PRO A 246 9.73 11.71 1.75
CA PRO A 246 10.06 10.76 2.81
C PRO A 246 9.06 10.76 3.98
N GLY A 247 8.42 11.89 4.28
CA GLY A 247 7.42 11.99 5.34
C GLY A 247 6.18 11.10 5.11
N HIS A 248 5.91 10.67 3.87
CA HIS A 248 4.81 9.77 3.56
C HIS A 248 5.09 8.32 4.00
N ILE A 249 6.34 7.93 4.24
CA ILE A 249 6.70 6.58 4.74
C ILE A 249 6.04 6.30 6.09
N THR A 250 5.82 7.33 6.89
CA THR A 250 5.15 7.17 8.19
C THR A 250 3.68 6.75 8.07
N LEU A 251 3.10 6.76 6.89
CA LEU A 251 1.73 6.31 6.67
C LEU A 251 1.72 4.88 6.10
N PRO A 252 1.17 3.89 6.80
CA PRO A 252 1.04 2.54 6.27
C PRO A 252 -0.03 2.49 5.17
N THR A 253 0.39 2.41 3.91
CA THR A 253 -0.47 2.44 2.72
C THR A 253 -0.50 1.13 1.95
N ILE A 254 0.38 0.18 2.27
CA ILE A 254 0.39 -1.15 1.66
C ILE A 254 -0.61 -2.03 2.42
N PRO A 255 -1.62 -2.62 1.74
CA PRO A 255 -2.55 -3.54 2.38
C PRO A 255 -1.86 -4.85 2.78
N ASN A 256 -2.50 -5.63 3.64
CA ASN A 256 -1.99 -6.93 4.10
C ASN A 256 -2.01 -8.04 3.04
N ARG A 257 -2.24 -7.69 1.77
CA ARG A 257 -2.35 -8.61 0.64
C ARG A 257 -1.89 -7.96 -0.65
N PHE A 258 -1.46 -8.78 -1.60
CA PHE A 258 -1.19 -8.33 -2.96
C PHE A 258 -1.52 -9.39 -4.00
N VAL A 259 -1.81 -8.94 -5.23
CA VAL A 259 -1.99 -9.75 -6.42
C VAL A 259 -0.86 -9.46 -7.39
N ALA A 260 -0.25 -10.50 -7.95
CA ALA A 260 0.84 -10.37 -8.91
C ALA A 260 0.69 -11.32 -10.09
N ILE A 261 1.25 -10.94 -11.24
CA ILE A 261 1.52 -11.84 -12.34
C ILE A 261 2.97 -12.32 -12.19
N ILE A 262 3.16 -13.64 -12.02
CA ILE A 262 4.48 -14.24 -11.92
C ILE A 262 4.79 -14.92 -13.25
N GLY A 263 5.93 -14.56 -13.87
CA GLY A 263 6.35 -15.01 -15.19
C GLY A 263 6.79 -16.48 -15.25
N THR A 264 6.06 -17.38 -14.60
CA THR A 264 6.26 -18.83 -14.64
C THR A 264 4.99 -19.60 -14.33
N THR A 265 4.87 -20.81 -14.90
CA THR A 265 3.84 -21.81 -14.56
C THR A 265 4.43 -23.00 -13.82
N ASP A 266 5.76 -23.02 -13.63
CA ASP A 266 6.46 -24.08 -12.91
C ASP A 266 6.16 -23.99 -11.41
N LYS A 267 5.49 -25.03 -10.90
CA LYS A 267 5.12 -25.15 -9.49
C LYS A 267 6.31 -25.00 -8.55
N ASN A 268 7.46 -25.60 -8.90
CA ASN A 268 8.63 -25.56 -8.01
C ASN A 268 9.19 -24.13 -7.90
N LYS A 269 9.21 -23.37 -9.00
CA LYS A 269 9.65 -21.98 -9.00
C LYS A 269 8.67 -21.08 -8.22
N ILE A 270 7.36 -21.31 -8.35
CA ILE A 270 6.36 -20.58 -7.58
C ILE A 270 6.51 -20.86 -6.08
N GLU A 271 6.73 -22.14 -5.70
CA GLU A 271 6.98 -22.52 -4.32
C GLU A 271 8.30 -21.92 -3.79
N GLU A 272 9.35 -21.86 -4.60
CA GLU A 272 10.63 -21.23 -4.26
C GLU A 272 10.46 -19.73 -3.98
N ILE A 273 9.82 -18.98 -4.89
CA ILE A 273 9.51 -17.57 -4.70
C ILE A 273 8.71 -17.37 -3.39
N SER A 274 7.70 -18.21 -3.16
CA SER A 274 6.87 -18.13 -1.95
C SER A 274 7.66 -18.44 -0.68
N LYS A 275 8.57 -19.41 -0.70
CA LYS A 275 9.47 -19.72 0.41
C LYS A 275 10.44 -18.55 0.69
N ASN A 276 10.96 -17.94 -0.35
CA ASN A 276 11.86 -16.79 -0.22
C ASN A 276 11.15 -15.57 0.39
N MET A 277 9.89 -15.30 0.00
CA MET A 277 9.05 -14.27 0.65
C MET A 277 8.93 -14.51 2.16
N ILE A 278 8.62 -15.75 2.56
CA ILE A 278 8.49 -16.14 3.96
C ILE A 278 9.83 -15.97 4.70
N ILE A 279 10.93 -16.37 4.08
CA ILE A 279 12.27 -16.23 4.65
C ILE A 279 12.64 -14.76 4.82
N LYS A 280 12.37 -13.90 3.82
CA LYS A 280 12.61 -12.44 3.91
C LYS A 280 11.85 -11.84 5.09
N ILE A 281 10.57 -12.13 5.25
CA ILE A 281 9.77 -11.64 6.39
C ILE A 281 10.34 -12.13 7.73
N LYS A 282 10.67 -13.42 7.85
CA LYS A 282 11.23 -13.98 9.10
C LYS A 282 12.60 -13.38 9.44
N ASN A 283 13.44 -13.16 8.44
CA ASN A 283 14.74 -12.51 8.62
C ASN A 283 14.56 -11.05 9.06
N GLU A 284 13.58 -10.36 8.51
CA GLU A 284 13.28 -8.98 8.88
C GLU A 284 12.77 -8.86 10.32
N ILE A 285 11.89 -9.76 10.75
CA ILE A 285 11.44 -9.85 12.16
C ILE A 285 12.61 -10.17 13.08
N LYS A 286 13.50 -11.07 12.66
CA LYS A 286 14.71 -11.39 13.42
C LYS A 286 15.62 -10.18 13.53
N ARG A 287 15.87 -9.46 12.44
CA ARG A 287 16.69 -8.24 12.39
C ARG A 287 16.10 -7.14 13.27
N ALA A 288 14.80 -6.92 13.21
CA ALA A 288 14.11 -5.94 14.06
C ALA A 288 14.24 -6.29 15.54
N LYS A 289 13.98 -7.55 15.90
CA LYS A 289 14.15 -8.06 17.26
C LYS A 289 15.58 -7.83 17.77
N GLU A 290 16.60 -8.19 17.00
CA GLU A 290 18.00 -8.07 17.40
C GLU A 290 18.39 -6.62 17.65
N LYS A 291 18.08 -5.73 16.71
CA LYS A 291 18.35 -4.28 16.84
C LYS A 291 17.63 -3.66 18.05
N ILE A 292 16.37 -4.02 18.31
CA ILE A 292 15.60 -3.52 19.45
C ILE A 292 16.21 -3.99 20.78
N LEU A 293 16.54 -5.27 20.90
CA LEU A 293 17.11 -5.82 22.14
C LEU A 293 18.50 -5.24 22.41
N GLU A 294 19.31 -5.02 21.39
CA GLU A 294 20.61 -4.36 21.47
C GLU A 294 20.47 -2.92 21.95
N GLU A 295 19.63 -2.11 21.31
CA GLU A 295 19.43 -0.69 21.67
C GLU A 295 18.91 -0.52 23.10
N LEU A 296 18.02 -1.39 23.53
CA LEU A 296 17.51 -1.41 24.91
C LEU A 296 18.46 -2.10 25.91
N LYS A 297 19.60 -2.64 25.44
CA LYS A 297 20.60 -3.37 26.26
C LYS A 297 19.98 -4.55 27.02
N ILE A 298 19.02 -5.24 26.41
CA ILE A 298 18.29 -6.37 27.02
C ILE A 298 18.92 -7.71 26.63
N ASP A 299 19.50 -7.84 25.45
CA ASP A 299 20.00 -9.12 24.92
C ASP A 299 21.01 -9.81 25.81
N ILE A 300 21.90 -9.03 26.43
CA ILE A 300 22.95 -9.52 27.36
C ILE A 300 22.33 -10.11 28.65
N LYS A 301 21.12 -9.74 28.98
CA LYS A 301 20.42 -10.11 30.24
C LYS A 301 19.50 -11.32 30.07
N LEU A 302 19.21 -11.75 28.84
CA LEU A 302 18.33 -12.89 28.60
C LEU A 302 19.07 -14.22 28.77
N SER A 303 18.53 -15.10 29.59
CA SER A 303 18.96 -16.50 29.67
C SER A 303 18.66 -17.26 28.38
N ASN A 304 19.33 -18.40 28.16
CA ASN A 304 19.06 -19.25 27.00
C ASN A 304 17.61 -19.71 26.94
N THR A 305 16.97 -20.00 28.07
CA THR A 305 15.55 -20.38 28.16
C THR A 305 14.65 -19.22 27.72
N GLN A 306 14.94 -17.99 28.17
CA GLN A 306 14.18 -16.80 27.76
C GLN A 306 14.33 -16.49 26.26
N LYS A 307 15.54 -16.67 25.71
CA LYS A 307 15.79 -16.56 24.26
C LYS A 307 14.97 -17.58 23.46
N LYS A 308 14.85 -18.81 23.98
CA LYS A 308 14.00 -19.85 23.35
C LYS A 308 12.52 -19.51 23.40
N ILE A 309 12.01 -19.02 24.54
CA ILE A 309 10.62 -18.57 24.68
C ILE A 309 10.34 -17.42 23.71
N LEU A 310 11.22 -16.44 23.66
CA LEU A 310 11.13 -15.30 22.73
C LEU A 310 11.02 -15.78 21.27
N GLN A 311 11.87 -16.70 20.87
CA GLN A 311 11.83 -17.27 19.53
C GLN A 311 10.52 -18.03 19.26
N ASN A 312 10.07 -18.85 20.21
CA ASN A 312 8.81 -19.60 20.06
C ASN A 312 7.59 -18.68 19.97
N GLN A 313 7.54 -17.60 20.75
CA GLN A 313 6.42 -16.65 20.72
C GLN A 313 6.39 -15.79 19.42
N LEU A 314 7.49 -15.70 18.69
CA LEU A 314 7.58 -15.00 17.41
C LEU A 314 7.44 -15.95 16.20
N SER A 315 7.57 -17.27 16.38
CA SER A 315 7.63 -18.23 15.26
C SER A 315 6.37 -18.28 14.41
N ASP A 316 5.20 -18.07 15.03
CA ASP A 316 3.89 -18.16 14.40
C ASP A 316 3.38 -16.84 13.85
N PHE A 317 4.20 -15.80 13.90
CA PHE A 317 3.86 -14.49 13.37
C PHE A 317 4.80 -14.09 12.23
N PRO A 318 4.25 -13.51 11.15
CA PRO A 318 2.82 -13.50 10.79
C PRO A 318 2.34 -14.84 10.22
N GLN A 319 1.03 -15.07 10.22
CA GLN A 319 0.42 -16.14 9.44
C GLN A 319 0.46 -15.73 7.96
N ILE A 320 1.01 -16.58 7.11
CA ILE A 320 1.21 -16.28 5.70
C ILE A 320 0.44 -17.30 4.87
N TYR A 321 -0.35 -16.80 3.92
CA TYR A 321 -1.08 -17.63 2.97
C TYR A 321 -0.81 -17.13 1.56
N TRP A 322 -0.68 -18.05 0.62
CA TRP A 322 -0.57 -17.75 -0.78
C TRP A 322 -1.25 -18.81 -1.63
N VAL A 323 -1.68 -18.41 -2.80
CA VAL A 323 -2.24 -19.28 -3.85
C VAL A 323 -1.79 -18.76 -5.21
N ALA A 324 -1.69 -19.67 -6.18
CA ALA A 324 -1.35 -19.34 -7.56
C ALA A 324 -2.25 -20.13 -8.51
N ILE A 325 -2.68 -19.48 -9.59
CA ILE A 325 -3.38 -20.13 -10.71
C ILE A 325 -2.53 -19.95 -11.94
N PRO A 326 -1.91 -21.02 -12.48
CA PRO A 326 -1.17 -20.96 -13.73
C PRO A 326 -2.12 -20.71 -14.90
N TRP A 327 -1.66 -20.00 -15.93
CA TRP A 327 -2.44 -19.79 -17.16
C TRP A 327 -2.32 -20.93 -18.15
N LYS A 328 -1.56 -21.97 -17.80
CA LYS A 328 -1.41 -23.21 -18.59
C LYS A 328 -1.75 -24.44 -17.76
N LYS A 329 -2.27 -25.44 -18.49
CA LYS A 329 -2.47 -26.81 -18.02
C LYS A 329 -1.66 -27.75 -18.95
N GLY A 330 -0.48 -28.17 -18.48
CA GLY A 330 0.51 -28.77 -19.35
C GLY A 330 1.03 -27.74 -20.37
N ASP A 331 1.03 -28.09 -21.64
CA ASP A 331 1.48 -27.22 -22.73
C ASP A 331 0.37 -26.33 -23.30
N ASN A 332 -0.88 -26.53 -22.88
CA ASN A 332 -2.03 -25.79 -23.40
C ASN A 332 -2.44 -24.65 -22.47
N ASP A 333 -2.96 -23.57 -23.03
CA ASP A 333 -3.59 -22.51 -22.28
C ASP A 333 -4.85 -23.03 -21.59
N ILE A 334 -5.11 -22.54 -20.35
CA ILE A 334 -6.32 -22.87 -19.60
C ILE A 334 -7.55 -22.41 -20.37
N GLN A 335 -8.54 -23.27 -20.42
CA GLN A 335 -9.84 -23.01 -21.02
C GLN A 335 -10.89 -22.72 -19.94
N ILE A 336 -12.03 -22.12 -20.32
CA ILE A 336 -13.12 -21.82 -19.39
C ILE A 336 -13.58 -23.06 -18.62
N ASP A 337 -13.63 -24.24 -19.28
CA ASP A 337 -14.00 -25.50 -18.65
C ASP A 337 -13.04 -25.99 -17.56
N ASP A 338 -11.78 -25.61 -17.63
CA ASP A 338 -10.80 -25.95 -16.58
C ASP A 338 -11.07 -25.21 -15.28
N LEU A 339 -11.83 -24.14 -15.31
CA LEU A 339 -12.19 -23.33 -14.15
C LEU A 339 -13.60 -23.67 -13.59
N LYS A 340 -14.32 -24.65 -14.15
CA LYS A 340 -15.71 -24.97 -13.79
C LYS A 340 -15.92 -25.22 -12.30
N ASP A 341 -14.94 -25.83 -11.61
CA ASP A 341 -15.06 -26.17 -10.20
C ASP A 341 -15.10 -24.91 -9.29
N PHE A 342 -14.77 -23.76 -9.83
CA PHE A 342 -14.82 -22.47 -9.11
C PHE A 342 -16.13 -21.71 -9.34
N PHE A 343 -17.02 -22.15 -10.25
CA PHE A 343 -18.19 -21.37 -10.67
C PHE A 343 -19.43 -22.24 -10.76
N THR A 344 -20.59 -21.59 -10.79
CA THR A 344 -21.87 -22.25 -11.17
C THR A 344 -21.90 -22.49 -12.67
N ASP A 345 -22.67 -23.50 -13.07
CA ASP A 345 -22.84 -23.84 -14.51
C ASP A 345 -23.35 -22.65 -15.33
N ASP A 346 -24.29 -21.87 -14.78
CA ASP A 346 -24.81 -20.66 -15.44
C ASP A 346 -23.71 -19.65 -15.71
N LYS A 347 -22.81 -19.42 -14.76
CA LYS A 347 -21.71 -18.49 -14.94
C LYS A 347 -20.71 -18.98 -15.99
N ILE A 348 -20.39 -20.27 -15.99
CA ILE A 348 -19.53 -20.89 -17.00
C ILE A 348 -20.16 -20.78 -18.39
N ASN A 349 -21.45 -21.08 -18.52
CA ASN A 349 -22.18 -21.00 -19.78
C ASN A 349 -22.21 -19.55 -20.32
N ASN A 350 -22.50 -18.56 -19.46
CA ASN A 350 -22.46 -17.15 -19.86
C ASN A 350 -21.08 -16.73 -20.36
N TRP A 351 -20.00 -17.19 -19.72
CA TRP A 351 -18.64 -16.88 -20.19
C TRP A 351 -18.30 -17.60 -21.51
N LYS A 352 -18.81 -18.80 -21.74
CA LYS A 352 -18.66 -19.50 -23.04
C LYS A 352 -19.40 -18.76 -24.15
N GLU A 353 -20.63 -18.30 -23.88
CA GLU A 353 -21.39 -17.49 -24.83
C GLU A 353 -20.67 -16.16 -25.12
N LEU A 354 -20.13 -15.49 -24.09
CA LEU A 354 -19.35 -14.27 -24.24
C LEU A 354 -18.07 -14.50 -25.05
N TYR A 355 -17.36 -15.59 -24.79
CA TYR A 355 -16.15 -15.98 -25.54
C TYR A 355 -16.49 -16.25 -27.01
N LYS A 356 -17.58 -16.99 -27.26
CA LYS A 356 -18.09 -17.25 -28.62
C LYS A 356 -18.45 -15.94 -29.31
N PHE A 357 -19.18 -15.06 -28.63
CA PHE A 357 -19.56 -13.73 -29.14
C PHE A 357 -18.31 -12.90 -29.51
N ALA A 358 -17.30 -12.85 -28.60
CA ALA A 358 -16.06 -12.13 -28.86
C ALA A 358 -15.29 -12.70 -30.06
N ASN A 359 -15.26 -14.03 -30.20
CA ASN A 359 -14.58 -14.69 -31.32
C ASN A 359 -15.28 -14.47 -32.67
N GLU A 360 -16.62 -14.45 -32.72
CA GLU A 360 -17.42 -14.31 -33.93
C GLU A 360 -17.60 -12.84 -34.36
N LYS A 361 -17.77 -11.93 -33.43
CA LYS A 361 -18.12 -10.53 -33.66
C LYS A 361 -16.98 -9.55 -33.38
N GLY A 362 -15.99 -9.96 -32.61
CA GLY A 362 -14.85 -9.12 -32.25
C GLY A 362 -13.84 -8.93 -33.38
N GLU A 363 -13.04 -7.87 -33.28
CA GLU A 363 -11.93 -7.55 -34.19
C GLU A 363 -10.86 -8.64 -34.18
N HIS A 364 -10.55 -9.16 -32.99
CA HIS A 364 -9.56 -10.19 -32.74
C HIS A 364 -10.17 -11.35 -31.96
N SER A 365 -9.71 -12.55 -32.22
CA SER A 365 -10.09 -13.71 -31.43
C SER A 365 -9.57 -13.57 -29.99
N PRO A 366 -10.38 -13.92 -28.98
CA PRO A 366 -9.96 -13.86 -27.58
C PRO A 366 -8.79 -14.81 -27.34
N ASN A 367 -7.84 -14.35 -26.53
CA ASN A 367 -6.74 -15.17 -26.01
C ASN A 367 -6.88 -15.35 -24.49
N ILE A 368 -5.84 -15.89 -23.85
CA ILE A 368 -5.85 -16.17 -22.39
C ILE A 368 -6.14 -14.90 -21.53
N GLY A 369 -5.78 -13.73 -22.02
CA GLY A 369 -6.03 -12.45 -21.33
C GLY A 369 -7.52 -12.19 -21.07
N PHE A 370 -8.39 -12.65 -21.97
CA PHE A 370 -9.85 -12.54 -21.82
C PHE A 370 -10.38 -13.16 -20.52
N LEU A 371 -9.68 -14.14 -19.97
CA LEU A 371 -10.09 -14.88 -18.78
C LEU A 371 -9.63 -14.25 -17.47
N TYR A 372 -9.00 -13.08 -17.48
CA TYR A 372 -8.44 -12.46 -16.26
C TYR A 372 -9.44 -12.38 -15.11
N GLN A 373 -10.66 -11.94 -15.34
CA GLN A 373 -11.70 -11.86 -14.30
C GLN A 373 -12.07 -13.23 -13.73
N LEU A 374 -12.08 -14.28 -14.53
CA LEU A 374 -12.30 -15.65 -14.05
C LEU A 374 -11.12 -16.11 -13.22
N PHE A 375 -9.88 -15.88 -13.67
CA PHE A 375 -8.68 -16.21 -12.90
C PHE A 375 -8.67 -15.51 -11.54
N TYR A 376 -8.97 -14.21 -11.51
CA TYR A 376 -9.01 -13.47 -10.27
C TYR A 376 -10.07 -14.01 -9.30
N THR A 377 -11.28 -14.29 -9.80
CA THR A 377 -12.36 -14.87 -8.98
C THR A 377 -11.99 -16.26 -8.45
N ALA A 378 -11.40 -17.12 -9.27
CA ALA A 378 -10.93 -18.44 -8.86
C ALA A 378 -9.81 -18.34 -7.81
N LEU A 379 -8.91 -17.37 -7.99
CA LEU A 379 -7.82 -17.08 -7.05
C LEU A 379 -8.35 -16.68 -5.66
N GLU A 380 -9.36 -15.81 -5.59
CA GLU A 380 -10.00 -15.39 -4.34
C GLU A 380 -10.70 -16.56 -3.63
N LYS A 381 -11.42 -17.40 -4.38
CA LYS A 381 -12.05 -18.61 -3.83
C LYS A 381 -11.02 -19.60 -3.31
N SER A 382 -9.92 -19.80 -4.05
CA SER A 382 -8.79 -20.63 -3.62
C SER A 382 -8.15 -20.11 -2.35
N MET A 383 -7.99 -18.79 -2.22
CA MET A 383 -7.48 -18.19 -0.98
C MET A 383 -8.42 -18.40 0.21
N GLY A 384 -9.73 -18.29 -0.01
CA GLY A 384 -10.73 -18.61 1.01
C GLY A 384 -10.60 -20.06 1.50
N ALA A 385 -10.53 -21.02 0.58
CA ALA A 385 -10.30 -22.44 0.89
C ALA A 385 -8.97 -22.66 1.62
N ARG A 386 -7.87 -22.04 1.13
CA ARG A 386 -6.54 -22.18 1.74
C ARG A 386 -6.49 -21.68 3.19
N LYS A 387 -7.18 -20.59 3.51
CA LYS A 387 -7.26 -20.07 4.87
C LYS A 387 -8.01 -20.99 5.83
N ASN A 388 -8.92 -21.83 5.34
CA ASN A 388 -9.64 -22.81 6.13
C ASN A 388 -8.81 -24.08 6.44
N LEU A 389 -7.77 -24.35 5.63
CA LEU A 389 -6.83 -25.46 5.86
C LEU A 389 -5.73 -25.00 6.83
N ARG A 390 -6.06 -24.96 8.13
CA ARG A 390 -5.12 -24.57 9.18
C ARG A 390 -4.55 -25.79 9.87
N GLU A 391 -3.23 -25.84 9.99
CA GLU A 391 -2.56 -26.71 10.93
C GLU A 391 -2.50 -26.02 12.29
N PHE A 392 -3.01 -26.68 13.33
CA PHE A 392 -2.99 -26.16 14.69
C PHE A 392 -1.96 -26.93 15.51
N GLU A 393 -0.93 -26.24 15.98
CA GLU A 393 -0.12 -26.70 17.10
C GLU A 393 -0.69 -26.15 18.40
N GLN A 394 -1.07 -27.03 19.32
CA GLN A 394 -1.44 -26.61 20.65
C GLN A 394 -0.18 -26.23 21.42
N LYS A 395 0.01 -24.94 21.65
CA LYS A 395 1.10 -24.41 22.50
C LYS A 395 0.57 -24.17 23.90
N GLN A 396 1.13 -24.90 24.86
CA GLN A 396 0.83 -24.69 26.26
C GLN A 396 1.95 -23.89 26.90
N GLU A 397 1.61 -22.71 27.44
CA GLU A 397 2.49 -21.87 28.24
C GLU A 397 1.86 -21.71 29.63
N GLU A 398 2.64 -21.96 30.69
CA GLU A 398 2.21 -21.73 32.07
C GLU A 398 2.59 -20.32 32.52
N GLY A 399 1.69 -19.65 33.27
CA GLY A 399 1.95 -18.38 33.88
C GLY A 399 0.92 -17.28 33.53
N ARG A 400 1.22 -16.03 33.92
CA ARG A 400 0.38 -14.88 33.69
C ARG A 400 0.38 -14.53 32.20
N LYS A 401 -0.81 -14.29 31.67
CA LYS A 401 -1.02 -13.89 30.28
C LYS A 401 -0.60 -12.43 30.03
N CYS A 402 -0.15 -12.18 28.81
CA CYS A 402 0.23 -10.86 28.33
C CYS A 402 -0.88 -9.82 28.55
N SER A 403 -0.51 -8.68 29.11
CA SER A 403 -1.46 -7.60 29.40
C SER A 403 -2.08 -6.99 28.15
N LEU A 404 -1.49 -7.20 26.97
CA LEU A 404 -1.95 -6.62 25.71
C LEU A 404 -2.83 -7.60 24.93
N CYS A 405 -2.32 -8.80 24.59
CA CYS A 405 -3.04 -9.75 23.75
C CYS A 405 -3.86 -10.79 24.53
N GLY A 406 -3.52 -11.07 25.79
CA GLY A 406 -4.18 -12.12 26.57
C GLY A 406 -3.93 -13.57 26.08
N GLU A 407 -3.18 -13.76 25.00
CA GLU A 407 -2.94 -15.06 24.36
C GLU A 407 -1.70 -15.77 24.88
N ARG A 408 -0.55 -15.13 24.73
CA ARG A 408 0.77 -15.66 25.11
C ARG A 408 1.12 -15.27 26.52
N ASN A 409 2.03 -16.00 27.15
CA ASN A 409 2.51 -15.63 28.49
C ASN A 409 3.47 -14.43 28.44
N VAL A 410 3.54 -13.72 29.56
CA VAL A 410 4.46 -12.61 29.76
C VAL A 410 5.91 -13.09 29.68
N LEU A 411 6.70 -12.42 28.85
CA LEU A 411 8.15 -12.59 28.80
C LEU A 411 8.90 -11.37 29.39
N PHE A 412 8.36 -10.17 29.23
CA PHE A 412 8.93 -8.92 29.74
C PHE A 412 7.94 -8.25 30.68
N PHE A 413 8.41 -7.79 31.85
CA PHE A 413 7.52 -7.12 32.78
C PHE A 413 8.19 -5.95 33.51
N TRP A 414 7.36 -5.06 34.03
CA TRP A 414 7.73 -3.99 34.95
C TRP A 414 6.83 -4.07 36.18
N GLU A 415 7.44 -4.26 37.38
CA GLU A 415 6.71 -4.34 38.63
C GLU A 415 7.55 -3.77 39.76
N SER A 416 7.18 -2.61 40.30
CA SER A 416 7.94 -1.91 41.34
C SER A 416 7.69 -2.48 42.73
N LYS A 417 6.51 -2.99 43.02
CA LYS A 417 6.06 -3.33 44.38
C LYS A 417 6.12 -4.82 44.71
N ASN A 418 5.75 -5.68 43.80
CA ASN A 418 5.52 -7.11 44.06
C ASN A 418 6.30 -8.05 43.12
N LYS A 419 7.54 -7.73 42.81
CA LYS A 419 8.40 -8.52 41.89
C LYS A 419 8.44 -10.01 42.20
N ASN A 420 8.63 -10.38 43.48
CA ASN A 420 8.69 -11.79 43.90
C ASN A 420 7.35 -12.52 43.68
N LYS A 421 6.23 -11.83 43.90
CA LYS A 421 4.90 -12.38 43.60
C LYS A 421 4.71 -12.56 42.11
N PHE A 422 5.15 -11.60 41.29
CA PHE A 422 5.08 -11.70 39.83
C PHE A 422 5.88 -12.91 39.33
N LEU A 423 7.15 -13.04 39.75
CA LEU A 423 8.05 -14.11 39.34
C LEU A 423 7.57 -15.49 39.83
N LYS A 424 6.84 -15.57 40.95
CA LYS A 424 6.22 -16.82 41.40
C LYS A 424 5.27 -17.43 40.38
N TYR A 425 4.55 -16.59 39.65
CA TYR A 425 3.60 -17.03 38.58
C TYR A 425 4.21 -17.07 37.19
N ASN A 426 5.33 -16.33 36.97
CA ASN A 426 6.06 -16.25 35.70
C ASN A 426 7.56 -16.35 35.94
N PRO A 427 8.08 -17.52 36.36
CA PRO A 427 9.49 -17.65 36.76
C PRO A 427 10.48 -17.38 35.61
N MET A 428 10.03 -17.54 34.36
CA MET A 428 10.86 -17.33 33.19
C MET A 428 10.73 -15.90 32.62
N ALA A 429 9.97 -15.01 33.24
CA ALA A 429 9.85 -13.63 32.76
C ALA A 429 11.09 -12.79 33.11
N CYS A 430 11.44 -11.87 32.20
CA CYS A 430 12.54 -10.93 32.36
C CYS A 430 12.06 -9.64 33.04
N ASP A 431 12.67 -9.28 34.16
CA ASP A 431 12.39 -8.02 34.87
C ASP A 431 13.09 -6.85 34.18
N LEU A 432 12.29 -5.94 33.64
CA LEU A 432 12.73 -4.70 33.01
C LEU A 432 12.44 -3.44 33.87
N THR A 433 12.04 -3.60 35.11
CA THR A 433 11.74 -2.51 36.04
C THR A 433 12.89 -1.51 36.10
N SER A 434 12.62 -0.24 35.79
CA SER A 434 13.62 0.86 35.76
C SER A 434 14.79 0.63 34.79
N LYS A 435 14.70 -0.34 33.88
CA LYS A 435 15.75 -0.65 32.90
C LYS A 435 15.46 -0.15 31.50
N ILE A 436 14.20 0.17 31.23
CA ILE A 436 13.72 0.77 29.98
C ILE A 436 12.78 1.93 30.30
N GLU A 437 12.49 2.76 29.32
CA GLU A 437 11.59 3.88 29.50
C GLU A 437 10.14 3.41 29.73
N GLN A 438 9.40 4.14 30.58
CA GLN A 438 7.99 3.83 30.88
C GLN A 438 7.07 3.96 29.67
N LYS A 439 7.50 4.66 28.62
CA LYS A 439 6.74 4.68 27.36
C LYS A 439 6.59 3.29 26.73
N TYR A 440 7.55 2.37 26.97
CA TYR A 440 7.51 1.01 26.44
C TYR A 440 6.84 0.01 27.40
N LEU A 441 7.03 0.16 28.70
CA LEU A 441 6.47 -0.76 29.69
C LEU A 441 6.22 -0.03 31.00
N THR A 442 5.02 -0.07 31.51
CA THR A 442 4.59 0.63 32.72
C THR A 442 4.47 -0.28 33.93
N ASP A 443 4.41 0.28 35.15
CA ASP A 443 4.28 -0.48 36.39
C ASP A 443 3.04 -1.39 36.38
N GLY A 444 3.20 -2.65 36.77
CA GLY A 444 2.17 -3.67 36.75
C GLY A 444 1.91 -4.27 35.36
N GLU A 445 2.60 -3.84 34.31
CA GLU A 445 2.42 -4.34 32.94
C GLU A 445 3.39 -5.48 32.64
N GLY A 446 2.88 -6.49 31.90
CA GLY A 446 3.69 -7.57 31.36
C GLY A 446 3.33 -7.87 29.93
N LEU A 447 4.31 -8.03 29.06
CA LEU A 447 4.13 -8.26 27.62
C LEU A 447 4.80 -9.57 27.17
N CYS A 448 4.15 -10.28 26.25
CA CYS A 448 4.81 -11.36 25.51
C CYS A 448 5.79 -10.80 24.49
N ALA A 449 6.61 -11.64 23.88
CA ALA A 449 7.62 -11.24 22.90
C ALA A 449 7.03 -10.47 21.72
N LEU A 450 5.90 -10.93 21.15
CA LEU A 450 5.28 -10.28 20.01
C LEU A 450 4.72 -8.89 20.34
N CYS A 451 4.02 -8.77 21.47
CA CYS A 451 3.47 -7.49 21.91
C CYS A 451 4.57 -6.50 22.31
N PHE A 452 5.67 -6.99 22.89
CA PHE A 452 6.85 -6.17 23.17
C PHE A 452 7.50 -5.69 21.88
N LEU A 453 7.72 -6.59 20.90
CA LEU A 453 8.24 -6.22 19.58
C LEU A 453 7.35 -5.16 18.93
N LYS A 454 6.02 -5.33 18.94
CA LYS A 454 5.07 -4.35 18.37
C LYS A 454 5.24 -2.98 19.05
N ARG A 455 5.26 -2.92 20.36
CA ARG A 455 5.38 -1.65 21.11
C ARG A 455 6.71 -0.93 20.91
N THR A 456 7.79 -1.68 20.74
CA THR A 456 9.15 -1.14 20.58
C THR A 456 9.59 -1.04 19.12
N PHE A 457 8.73 -1.35 18.17
CA PHE A 457 9.08 -1.41 16.74
C PHE A 457 9.53 -0.05 16.19
N GLU A 458 9.11 1.06 16.79
CA GLU A 458 9.61 2.40 16.44
C GLU A 458 11.13 2.52 16.53
N ILE A 459 11.77 1.83 17.50
CA ILE A 459 13.22 1.82 17.66
C ILE A 459 13.88 1.23 16.40
N TYR A 460 13.29 0.15 15.88
CA TYR A 460 13.76 -0.44 14.63
C TYR A 460 13.56 0.49 13.44
N LEU A 461 12.39 1.11 13.33
CA LEU A 461 12.08 2.02 12.22
C LEU A 461 13.00 3.26 12.23
N GLU A 462 13.35 3.78 13.41
CA GLU A 462 14.32 4.87 13.53
C GLU A 462 15.71 4.47 12.99
N LYS A 463 16.14 3.23 13.22
CA LYS A 463 17.41 2.73 12.68
C LYS A 463 17.35 2.48 11.18
N GLU A 464 16.19 2.05 10.66
CA GLU A 464 16.00 1.69 9.25
C GLU A 464 15.75 2.92 8.37
N PHE A 465 14.92 3.84 8.84
CA PHE A 465 14.48 5.03 8.07
C PHE A 465 15.15 6.34 8.55
N GLY A 466 16.07 6.25 9.51
CA GLY A 466 16.86 7.38 9.98
C GLY A 466 16.02 8.55 10.50
N SER A 467 16.30 9.76 9.99
CA SER A 467 15.65 11.00 10.44
C SER A 467 14.13 11.03 10.25
N ILE A 468 13.57 10.19 9.38
CA ILE A 468 12.12 10.12 9.14
C ILE A 468 11.37 9.65 10.39
N PHE A 469 11.93 8.66 11.10
CA PHE A 469 11.35 8.13 12.33
C PHE A 469 12.03 8.66 13.61
N LYS A 470 13.16 9.35 13.50
CA LYS A 470 13.89 9.88 14.67
C LYS A 470 13.03 10.85 15.51
N ASP A 471 12.23 11.67 14.83
CA ASP A 471 11.32 12.62 15.47
C ASP A 471 9.85 12.14 15.37
N PHE A 472 9.65 10.90 14.91
CA PHE A 472 8.33 10.31 14.82
C PHE A 472 7.96 9.70 16.17
N SER A 473 6.86 10.13 16.74
CA SER A 473 6.17 9.39 17.77
C SER A 473 4.69 9.66 17.67
N PHE A 474 3.94 8.84 18.32
CA PHE A 474 2.49 8.97 18.34
C PHE A 474 2.07 9.81 19.54
N PRO A 475 1.25 10.86 19.36
CA PRO A 475 0.76 11.64 20.48
C PRO A 475 -0.03 10.77 21.45
N SER A 476 0.10 11.03 22.75
CA SER A 476 -0.72 10.39 23.75
C SER A 476 -2.19 10.78 23.60
N VAL A 477 -3.09 9.99 24.17
CA VAL A 477 -4.53 10.35 24.18
C VAL A 477 -4.79 11.67 24.93
N ALA A 478 -3.95 11.97 25.94
CA ALA A 478 -4.03 13.24 26.68
C ALA A 478 -3.59 14.41 25.79
N GLU A 479 -2.57 14.24 24.97
CA GLU A 479 -2.13 15.24 23.98
C GLU A 479 -3.22 15.53 22.95
N VAL A 480 -3.88 14.50 22.44
CA VAL A 480 -5.00 14.66 21.50
C VAL A 480 -6.18 15.38 22.16
N ALA A 481 -6.56 14.98 23.38
CA ALA A 481 -7.65 15.61 24.11
C ALA A 481 -7.37 17.08 24.47
N CYS A 482 -6.12 17.43 24.72
CA CYS A 482 -5.66 18.77 25.06
C CYS A 482 -5.43 19.68 23.83
N ALA A 483 -5.51 19.17 22.61
CA ALA A 483 -5.08 19.87 21.40
C ALA A 483 -5.83 21.18 21.14
N ASP A 484 -7.17 21.21 21.31
CA ASP A 484 -8.00 22.42 21.14
C ASP A 484 -7.61 23.51 22.17
N PHE A 485 -7.31 23.11 23.41
CA PHE A 485 -6.80 24.01 24.43
C PHE A 485 -5.44 24.59 24.04
N LYS A 486 -4.49 23.75 23.63
CA LYS A 486 -3.17 24.19 23.19
C LYS A 486 -3.24 25.15 22.00
N GLU A 487 -4.12 24.88 21.02
CA GLU A 487 -4.32 25.75 19.87
C GLU A 487 -4.75 27.16 20.28
N LYS A 488 -5.62 27.28 21.29
CA LYS A 488 -6.09 28.56 21.84
C LYS A 488 -5.05 29.23 22.73
N ALA A 489 -4.23 28.44 23.41
CA ALA A 489 -3.32 28.92 24.46
C ALA A 489 -1.92 29.26 23.96
N LYS A 490 -1.42 28.63 22.89
CA LYS A 490 -0.01 28.64 22.47
C LYS A 490 0.60 30.03 22.24
N GLU A 491 -0.23 31.04 21.86
CA GLU A 491 0.24 32.40 21.62
C GLU A 491 0.08 33.30 22.88
N LEU A 492 -0.50 32.79 23.95
CA LEU A 492 -0.69 33.58 25.19
C LEU A 492 0.61 33.63 26.00
N PRO A 493 0.93 34.80 26.60
CA PRO A 493 2.10 34.93 27.49
C PRO A 493 2.06 33.93 28.64
N GLU A 494 0.88 33.67 29.21
CA GLU A 494 0.66 32.73 30.31
C GLU A 494 1.00 31.30 29.95
N PHE A 495 0.92 30.90 28.69
CA PHE A 495 1.33 29.60 28.22
C PHE A 495 2.84 29.44 28.39
N LYS A 496 3.63 30.41 27.93
CA LYS A 496 5.08 30.43 28.08
C LYS A 496 5.51 30.53 29.54
N GLU A 497 4.78 31.35 30.34
CA GLU A 497 5.06 31.46 31.76
C GLU A 497 4.88 30.13 32.49
N TYR A 498 3.79 29.43 32.22
CA TYR A 498 3.52 28.08 32.78
C TYR A 498 4.61 27.07 32.36
N GLU A 499 4.97 27.02 31.11
CA GLU A 499 6.02 26.12 30.62
C GLU A 499 7.38 26.45 31.25
N ASN A 500 7.77 27.70 31.29
CA ASN A 500 9.03 28.14 31.90
C ASN A 500 9.13 27.74 33.38
N LYS A 501 8.05 27.97 34.18
CA LYS A 501 8.03 27.55 35.58
C LYS A 501 8.05 26.04 35.74
N PHE A 502 7.39 25.28 34.86
CA PHE A 502 7.44 23.84 34.86
C PHE A 502 8.88 23.34 34.64
N PHE A 503 9.58 23.88 33.65
CA PHE A 503 10.96 23.52 33.35
C PHE A 503 11.94 23.98 34.44
N GLU A 504 11.72 25.15 35.04
CA GLU A 504 12.50 25.65 36.19
C GLU A 504 12.44 24.67 37.38
N TYR A 505 11.23 24.21 37.73
CA TYR A 505 11.05 23.33 38.91
C TYR A 505 11.48 21.88 38.65
N THR A 506 11.31 21.38 37.41
CA THR A 506 11.68 20.02 37.04
C THR A 506 13.16 19.90 36.65
N ARG A 507 13.80 20.99 36.21
CA ARG A 507 15.17 21.02 35.63
C ARG A 507 15.36 20.05 34.47
N ILE A 508 14.27 19.64 33.79
CA ILE A 508 14.31 18.77 32.64
C ILE A 508 14.43 19.68 31.40
N PRO A 509 15.50 19.58 30.60
CA PRO A 509 15.58 20.32 29.36
C PRO A 509 14.53 19.79 28.42
N TYR A 510 13.76 20.67 27.81
CA TYR A 510 12.70 20.46 26.81
C TYR A 510 12.32 18.99 26.56
N LEU A 511 11.15 18.61 27.08
CA LEU A 511 10.56 17.34 26.71
C LEU A 511 10.23 17.42 25.20
N LYS A 512 10.92 16.62 24.38
CA LYS A 512 10.48 16.41 23.00
C LYS A 512 9.08 15.81 23.04
N ILE A 513 8.10 16.61 22.66
CA ILE A 513 6.72 16.17 22.65
C ILE A 513 6.26 16.07 21.22
N HIS A 514 5.56 15.00 20.94
CA HIS A 514 4.94 14.75 19.67
C HIS A 514 3.54 15.34 19.67
N SER A 515 3.52 16.64 19.40
CA SER A 515 2.31 17.42 19.23
C SER A 515 1.61 17.04 17.93
N LEU A 516 0.32 17.34 17.83
CA LEU A 516 -0.42 17.18 16.59
C LEU A 516 0.16 18.08 15.49
N PRO A 517 0.28 17.62 14.23
CA PRO A 517 0.95 18.35 13.16
C PRO A 517 0.43 19.79 12.97
N LYS A 518 -0.88 19.99 13.02
CA LYS A 518 -1.51 21.31 12.90
C LYS A 518 -1.06 22.31 13.96
N LEU A 519 -0.77 21.87 15.17
CA LEU A 519 -0.34 22.77 16.25
C LEU A 519 1.00 23.45 15.99
N LYS A 520 1.86 22.84 15.15
CA LYS A 520 3.21 23.33 14.78
C LYS A 520 4.11 23.64 15.99
N LEU A 521 3.83 23.03 17.14
CA LEU A 521 4.63 23.18 18.35
C LEU A 521 5.86 22.28 18.26
N LYS A 522 7.06 22.86 18.25
CA LYS A 522 8.33 22.12 18.13
C LYS A 522 8.80 21.51 19.47
N ALA A 523 8.46 22.18 20.57
CA ALA A 523 8.75 21.72 21.91
C ALA A 523 7.71 22.33 22.86
N THR A 524 7.09 21.52 23.70
CA THR A 524 6.08 21.91 24.67
C THR A 524 5.94 20.84 25.73
N LEU A 525 5.12 21.08 26.75
CA LEU A 525 4.71 20.06 27.70
C LEU A 525 3.73 19.08 27.07
N GLU A 526 3.81 17.83 27.45
CA GLU A 526 2.84 16.80 27.04
C GLU A 526 1.45 17.15 27.62
N GLY A 527 0.38 16.87 26.86
CA GLY A 527 -0.99 17.27 27.17
C GLY A 527 -1.46 16.92 28.58
N SER A 528 -0.99 15.83 29.18
CA SER A 528 -1.35 15.44 30.53
C SER A 528 -0.97 16.48 31.60
N TRP A 529 0.07 17.27 31.33
CA TRP A 529 0.54 18.31 32.25
C TRP A 529 -0.29 19.59 32.24
N PHE A 530 -1.22 19.71 31.31
CA PHE A 530 -2.17 20.81 31.27
C PHE A 530 -3.48 20.52 32.03
N TYR A 531 -3.56 19.43 32.79
CA TYR A 531 -4.69 19.11 33.66
C TYR A 531 -4.25 19.29 35.12
N GLU A 532 -4.93 20.16 35.85
CA GLU A 532 -4.59 20.56 37.23
C GLU A 532 -4.50 19.37 38.20
N GLU A 533 -5.35 18.35 38.02
CA GLU A 533 -5.37 17.14 38.83
C GLU A 533 -4.12 16.27 38.65
N ASN A 534 -3.40 16.45 37.57
CA ASN A 534 -2.15 15.74 37.31
C ASN A 534 -0.92 16.37 37.97
N LEU A 535 -1.03 17.61 38.43
CA LEU A 535 0.03 18.31 39.17
C LEU A 535 0.06 17.81 40.61
N SER A 536 0.80 16.72 40.86
CA SER A 536 0.99 16.11 42.19
C SER A 536 2.42 15.64 42.42
N VAL A 537 2.90 15.70 43.63
CA VAL A 537 4.24 15.21 44.03
C VAL A 537 4.49 13.79 43.52
N LYS A 538 3.47 12.94 43.67
CA LYS A 538 3.55 11.55 43.23
C LYS A 538 3.75 11.43 41.72
N LYS A 539 2.99 12.17 40.91
CA LYS A 539 3.10 12.07 39.45
C LYS A 539 4.42 12.62 38.93
N PHE A 540 4.92 13.73 39.48
CA PHE A 540 6.26 14.23 39.11
C PHE A 540 7.35 13.18 39.41
N LYS A 541 7.26 12.50 40.56
CA LYS A 541 8.22 11.44 40.94
C LYS A 541 8.09 10.21 40.05
N ASP A 542 6.85 9.76 39.80
CA ASP A 542 6.58 8.51 39.08
C ASP A 542 6.85 8.64 37.56
N GLU A 543 6.52 9.76 36.94
CA GLU A 543 6.66 9.96 35.49
C GLU A 543 7.98 10.62 35.06
N LEU A 544 8.47 11.58 35.86
CA LEU A 544 9.65 12.36 35.51
C LEU A 544 10.87 12.03 36.37
N GLY A 545 10.70 11.26 37.46
CA GLY A 545 11.79 10.95 38.40
C GLY A 545 12.25 12.15 39.23
N VAL A 546 11.53 13.26 39.24
CA VAL A 546 11.90 14.51 39.95
C VAL A 546 11.03 14.74 41.18
N SER A 547 11.64 15.38 42.19
CA SER A 547 10.97 15.78 43.42
C SER A 547 10.59 17.26 43.34
N VAL A 548 9.30 17.55 43.26
CA VAL A 548 8.74 18.91 43.32
C VAL A 548 7.96 19.05 44.62
N ASN A 549 8.19 20.13 45.37
CA ASN A 549 7.55 20.34 46.65
C ASN A 549 6.12 20.91 46.51
N SER A 550 5.36 20.84 47.59
CA SER A 550 3.91 21.28 47.58
C SER A 550 3.73 22.74 47.20
N SER A 551 4.65 23.65 47.59
CA SER A 551 4.56 25.07 47.24
C SER A 551 4.80 25.30 45.76
N GLN A 552 5.76 24.58 45.14
CA GLN A 552 6.04 24.63 43.71
C GLN A 552 4.84 24.10 42.90
N ILE A 553 4.20 23.03 43.38
CA ILE A 553 2.99 22.50 42.76
C ILE A 553 1.84 23.49 42.77
N GLU A 554 1.60 24.15 43.91
CA GLU A 554 0.51 25.16 44.02
C GLU A 554 0.81 26.34 43.10
N ASN A 555 2.04 26.78 43.01
CA ASN A 555 2.49 27.82 42.07
C ASN A 555 2.23 27.43 40.59
N LEU A 556 2.50 26.16 40.23
CA LEU A 556 2.18 25.65 38.87
C LEU A 556 0.66 25.65 38.64
N LYS A 557 -0.15 25.26 39.63
CA LYS A 557 -1.60 25.28 39.52
C LYS A 557 -2.14 26.70 39.35
N ASP A 558 -1.58 27.69 40.06
CA ASP A 558 -1.99 29.07 39.92
C ASP A 558 -1.67 29.62 38.52
N CYS A 559 -0.51 29.32 37.97
CA CYS A 559 -0.19 29.68 36.59
C CYS A 559 -1.16 29.01 35.60
N LEU A 560 -1.45 27.71 35.82
CA LEU A 560 -2.40 26.99 34.99
C LEU A 560 -3.83 27.53 35.07
N ARG A 561 -4.29 27.93 36.28
CA ARG A 561 -5.58 28.61 36.51
C ARG A 561 -5.65 29.95 35.78
N SER A 562 -4.55 30.73 35.79
CA SER A 562 -4.45 31.98 35.03
C SER A 562 -4.58 31.72 33.53
N LEU A 563 -3.93 30.67 33.02
CA LEU A 563 -4.06 30.26 31.62
C LEU A 563 -5.49 29.79 31.29
N TYR A 564 -6.13 29.04 32.20
CA TYR A 564 -7.52 28.62 32.03
C TYR A 564 -8.52 29.79 31.97
N ALA A 565 -8.26 30.86 32.69
CA ALA A 565 -9.10 32.03 32.64
C ALA A 565 -9.14 32.68 31.24
N LYS A 566 -8.08 32.53 30.45
CA LYS A 566 -7.98 33.10 29.11
C LYS A 566 -8.30 32.09 27.99
N ALA A 567 -7.82 30.85 28.08
CA ALA A 567 -7.96 29.83 27.04
C ALA A 567 -9.12 28.84 27.28
N GLY A 568 -9.75 28.88 28.46
CA GLY A 568 -10.67 27.85 28.92
C GLY A 568 -9.93 26.65 29.51
N LYS A 569 -10.66 25.64 30.01
CA LYS A 569 -10.06 24.39 30.51
C LYS A 569 -9.90 23.36 29.38
N PRO A 570 -8.83 22.54 29.41
CA PRO A 570 -8.68 21.47 28.44
C PRO A 570 -9.82 20.45 28.60
N LYS A 571 -10.29 19.94 27.46
CA LYS A 571 -11.28 18.86 27.43
C LYS A 571 -10.61 17.53 27.80
N LYS A 572 -11.39 16.60 28.38
CA LYS A 572 -10.90 15.27 28.82
C LYS A 572 -11.34 14.14 27.89
N TYR A 573 -11.85 14.45 26.72
CA TYR A 573 -12.32 13.47 25.75
C TYR A 573 -11.73 13.75 24.37
N TYR A 574 -11.62 12.70 23.59
CA TYR A 574 -11.20 12.69 22.20
C TYR A 574 -12.10 11.73 21.41
N ALA A 575 -12.11 11.87 20.10
CA ALA A 575 -12.84 10.97 19.22
C ALA A 575 -11.87 10.05 18.48
N VAL A 576 -12.23 8.78 18.32
CA VAL A 576 -11.61 7.86 17.38
C VAL A 576 -12.57 7.68 16.22
N LEU A 577 -12.12 8.07 15.02
CA LEU A 577 -12.87 7.85 13.80
C LEU A 577 -12.35 6.58 13.14
N TYR A 578 -13.23 5.64 12.89
CA TYR A 578 -12.98 4.44 12.11
C TYR A 578 -13.89 4.45 10.89
N LEU A 579 -13.29 4.40 9.72
CA LEU A 579 -13.98 4.37 8.44
C LEU A 579 -13.54 3.11 7.71
N ASP A 580 -14.48 2.41 7.09
CA ASP A 580 -14.22 1.24 6.25
C ASP A 580 -14.86 1.44 4.88
N GLY A 581 -14.17 0.96 3.84
CA GLY A 581 -14.68 1.05 2.48
C GLY A 581 -15.77 0.01 2.25
N ASP A 582 -17.00 0.47 2.01
CA ASP A 582 -18.13 -0.41 1.75
C ASP A 582 -17.93 -1.25 0.49
N ASN A 583 -18.18 -2.55 0.63
CA ASN A 583 -18.19 -3.48 -0.50
C ASN A 583 -16.88 -3.55 -1.30
N MET A 584 -15.71 -3.31 -0.69
CA MET A 584 -14.42 -3.37 -1.40
C MET A 584 -14.20 -4.68 -2.15
N GLY A 585 -14.68 -5.82 -1.59
CA GLY A 585 -14.64 -7.10 -2.30
C GLY A 585 -15.41 -7.09 -3.61
N LYS A 586 -16.55 -6.38 -3.68
CA LYS A 586 -17.34 -6.24 -4.92
C LYS A 586 -16.70 -5.30 -5.94
N TRP A 587 -15.98 -4.28 -5.49
CA TRP A 587 -15.16 -3.45 -6.37
C TRP A 587 -14.03 -4.26 -6.99
N LEU A 588 -13.29 -5.00 -6.17
CA LEU A 588 -12.18 -5.83 -6.63
C LEU A 588 -12.63 -7.05 -7.46
N SER A 589 -13.87 -7.52 -7.33
CA SER A 589 -14.44 -8.59 -8.18
C SER A 589 -15.09 -8.08 -9.46
N GLY A 590 -15.21 -6.75 -9.62
CA GLY A 590 -15.85 -6.11 -10.77
C GLY A 590 -17.38 -5.97 -10.68
N GLU A 591 -18.01 -6.43 -9.58
CA GLU A 591 -19.49 -6.40 -9.44
C GLU A 591 -20.07 -4.98 -9.35
N LEU A 592 -19.28 -4.01 -8.84
CA LEU A 592 -19.71 -2.60 -8.71
C LEU A 592 -19.19 -1.70 -9.83
N LEU A 593 -18.52 -2.25 -10.84
CA LEU A 593 -18.07 -1.46 -11.97
C LEU A 593 -19.26 -0.85 -12.72
N PRO A 594 -19.06 0.27 -13.44
CA PRO A 594 -20.06 0.87 -14.31
C PRO A 594 -20.56 -0.08 -15.40
N GLU A 595 -21.65 0.26 -16.05
CA GLU A 595 -22.13 -0.50 -17.20
C GLU A 595 -21.12 -0.50 -18.35
N ILE A 596 -21.09 -1.58 -19.12
CA ILE A 596 -20.13 -1.81 -20.21
C ILE A 596 -20.11 -0.68 -21.24
N GLN A 597 -21.24 -0.01 -21.49
CA GLN A 597 -21.32 1.11 -22.41
C GLN A 597 -20.40 2.28 -22.04
N TYR A 598 -20.12 2.48 -20.75
CA TYR A 598 -19.26 3.56 -20.28
C TYR A 598 -17.75 3.27 -20.40
N ALA A 599 -17.37 2.10 -20.91
CA ALA A 599 -16.00 1.82 -21.32
C ALA A 599 -15.70 2.40 -22.72
N TYR A 600 -16.72 2.47 -23.57
CA TYR A 600 -16.56 2.86 -24.97
C TYR A 600 -16.60 4.38 -25.15
N ASN A 601 -15.89 4.86 -26.18
CA ASN A 601 -16.07 6.21 -26.70
C ASN A 601 -17.54 6.42 -27.10
N SER A 602 -18.12 7.60 -26.84
CA SER A 602 -19.51 7.92 -27.07
C SER A 602 -19.91 7.70 -28.53
N GLU A 603 -19.07 8.13 -29.49
CA GLU A 603 -19.33 7.97 -30.92
C GLU A 603 -19.23 6.51 -31.36
N VAL A 604 -18.22 5.79 -30.79
CA VAL A 604 -18.06 4.35 -31.06
C VAL A 604 -19.30 3.59 -30.61
N TRP A 605 -19.76 3.82 -29.37
CA TRP A 605 -20.97 3.19 -28.86
C TRP A 605 -22.22 3.50 -29.73
N GLY A 606 -22.33 4.76 -30.18
CA GLY A 606 -23.39 5.17 -31.10
C GLY A 606 -23.37 4.40 -32.43
N LYS A 607 -22.19 4.14 -32.98
CA LYS A 607 -21.95 3.44 -34.26
C LYS A 607 -22.10 1.91 -34.17
N LEU A 608 -22.06 1.32 -32.96
CA LEU A 608 -22.18 -0.14 -32.78
C LEU A 608 -23.53 -0.65 -33.26
N PRO A 609 -23.58 -1.79 -34.00
CA PRO A 609 -24.82 -2.41 -34.42
C PRO A 609 -25.76 -2.72 -33.24
N LYS A 610 -27.07 -2.57 -33.43
CA LYS A 610 -28.08 -2.86 -32.40
C LYS A 610 -28.00 -4.33 -31.93
N GLU A 611 -27.73 -5.23 -32.86
CA GLU A 611 -27.52 -6.66 -32.58
C GLU A 611 -26.32 -6.90 -31.72
N PHE A 612 -25.22 -6.15 -31.94
CA PHE A 612 -24.01 -6.23 -31.11
C PHE A 612 -24.32 -5.76 -29.70
N LYS A 613 -25.03 -4.67 -29.53
CA LYS A 613 -25.42 -4.14 -28.21
C LYS A 613 -26.47 -5.01 -27.51
N GLY A 614 -27.28 -5.76 -28.26
CA GLY A 614 -28.39 -6.55 -27.71
C GLY A 614 -29.68 -5.74 -27.54
N GLU A 615 -29.84 -4.65 -28.26
CA GLU A 615 -31.05 -3.80 -28.25
C GLU A 615 -32.21 -4.37 -29.09
N ASN A 616 -31.98 -5.44 -29.84
CA ASN A 616 -32.98 -6.03 -30.74
C ASN A 616 -33.71 -7.18 -30.01
N LYS A 617 -34.96 -6.89 -29.56
CA LYS A 617 -35.80 -7.85 -28.81
C LYS A 617 -36.34 -9.03 -29.65
N ASP A 618 -36.23 -8.97 -30.98
CA ASP A 618 -36.79 -9.96 -31.88
C ASP A 618 -35.83 -11.09 -32.27
N LYS A 619 -34.57 -11.03 -31.86
CA LYS A 619 -33.55 -12.07 -32.13
C LYS A 619 -33.25 -12.92 -30.88
N LYS A 620 -33.12 -14.24 -31.09
CA LYS A 620 -32.77 -15.22 -30.06
C LYS A 620 -31.28 -15.15 -29.59
N GLU A 621 -30.47 -14.29 -30.20
CA GLU A 621 -29.04 -14.16 -29.84
C GLU A 621 -28.85 -13.05 -28.82
N SER A 622 -28.17 -13.38 -27.76
CA SER A 622 -27.77 -12.41 -26.71
C SER A 622 -26.70 -11.45 -27.25
N GLY A 623 -26.89 -10.17 -27.05
CA GLY A 623 -25.87 -9.16 -27.36
C GLY A 623 -25.03 -8.82 -26.13
N LEU A 624 -24.13 -7.86 -26.31
CA LEU A 624 -23.13 -7.50 -25.29
C LEU A 624 -23.73 -7.14 -23.92
N ILE A 625 -24.80 -6.32 -23.90
CA ILE A 625 -25.42 -5.87 -22.63
C ILE A 625 -26.03 -7.03 -21.84
N GLN A 626 -26.59 -8.05 -22.53
CA GLN A 626 -27.17 -9.21 -21.87
C GLN A 626 -26.08 -10.16 -21.35
N LEU A 627 -24.98 -10.35 -22.10
CA LEU A 627 -23.89 -11.25 -21.73
C LEU A 627 -23.03 -10.64 -20.64
N ILE A 628 -22.75 -9.34 -20.72
CA ILE A 628 -21.91 -8.64 -19.77
C ILE A 628 -22.42 -7.20 -19.54
N PRO A 629 -23.31 -6.99 -18.58
CA PRO A 629 -23.90 -5.68 -18.33
C PRO A 629 -22.89 -4.67 -17.75
N LYS A 630 -21.85 -5.15 -17.08
CA LYS A 630 -20.82 -4.34 -16.43
C LYS A 630 -19.50 -4.38 -17.19
N LYS A 631 -18.63 -3.38 -16.96
CA LYS A 631 -17.24 -3.43 -17.44
C LYS A 631 -16.57 -4.74 -17.00
N ILE A 632 -15.74 -5.32 -17.85
CA ILE A 632 -14.90 -6.48 -17.49
C ILE A 632 -13.80 -6.02 -16.52
N LEU A 633 -13.58 -6.80 -15.48
CA LEU A 633 -12.48 -6.56 -14.56
C LEU A 633 -11.14 -6.84 -15.26
N THR A 634 -10.24 -5.87 -15.20
CA THR A 634 -8.93 -5.89 -15.84
C THR A 634 -7.82 -5.56 -14.80
N PRO A 635 -6.55 -5.86 -15.09
CA PRO A 635 -5.45 -5.37 -14.26
C PRO A 635 -5.41 -3.84 -14.16
N ALA A 636 -5.74 -3.11 -15.24
CA ALA A 636 -5.82 -1.66 -15.23
C ALA A 636 -6.87 -1.14 -14.24
N ILE A 637 -8.02 -1.79 -14.14
CA ILE A 637 -9.06 -1.46 -13.16
C ILE A 637 -8.55 -1.68 -11.71
N HIS A 638 -7.86 -2.79 -11.45
CA HIS A 638 -7.23 -3.02 -10.14
C HIS A 638 -6.21 -1.93 -9.80
N SER A 639 -5.39 -1.54 -10.77
CA SER A 639 -4.45 -0.42 -10.64
C SER A 639 -5.17 0.90 -10.34
N ALA A 640 -6.26 1.19 -11.05
CA ALA A 640 -7.07 2.40 -10.83
C ALA A 640 -7.69 2.44 -9.43
N ILE A 641 -8.26 1.33 -8.94
CA ILE A 641 -8.78 1.23 -7.57
C ILE A 641 -7.67 1.49 -6.55
N SER A 642 -6.52 0.85 -6.73
CA SER A 642 -5.37 1.03 -5.83
C SER A 642 -4.85 2.46 -5.83
N THR A 643 -4.74 3.08 -7.00
CA THR A 643 -4.30 4.47 -7.15
C THR A 643 -5.28 5.44 -6.49
N ALA A 644 -6.59 5.22 -6.64
CA ALA A 644 -7.61 6.03 -5.97
C ALA A 644 -7.49 5.94 -4.45
N LEU A 645 -7.35 4.73 -3.90
CA LEU A 645 -7.18 4.51 -2.46
C LEU A 645 -5.89 5.16 -1.93
N ARG A 646 -4.76 4.98 -2.63
CA ARG A 646 -3.49 5.61 -2.25
C ARG A 646 -3.58 7.14 -2.25
N ASN A 647 -4.11 7.74 -3.31
CA ASN A 647 -4.25 9.19 -3.41
C ASN A 647 -5.18 9.72 -2.31
N TYR A 648 -6.29 9.02 -2.05
CA TYR A 648 -7.19 9.34 -0.96
C TYR A 648 -6.45 9.33 0.39
N ALA A 649 -5.69 8.27 0.66
CA ALA A 649 -4.95 8.10 1.90
C ALA A 649 -3.87 9.19 2.12
N ILE A 650 -3.03 9.42 1.11
CA ILE A 650 -1.85 10.29 1.22
C ILE A 650 -2.22 11.76 1.08
N GLU A 651 -3.06 12.11 0.10
CA GLU A 651 -3.28 13.50 -0.29
C GLU A 651 -4.53 14.10 0.38
N PHE A 652 -5.60 13.32 0.53
CA PHE A 652 -6.85 13.85 1.08
C PHE A 652 -6.97 13.62 2.58
N VAL A 653 -6.96 12.37 3.03
CA VAL A 653 -7.23 12.04 4.44
C VAL A 653 -6.16 12.63 5.34
N ARG A 654 -4.89 12.50 4.97
CA ARG A 654 -3.79 13.07 5.75
C ARG A 654 -3.90 14.58 5.86
N LYS A 655 -4.14 15.27 4.75
CA LYS A 655 -4.31 16.72 4.72
C LYS A 655 -5.46 17.17 5.61
N ILE A 656 -6.64 16.57 5.45
CA ILE A 656 -7.82 16.90 6.26
C ILE A 656 -7.54 16.67 7.73
N VAL A 657 -7.03 15.49 8.11
CA VAL A 657 -6.87 15.11 9.51
C VAL A 657 -5.71 15.85 10.19
N GLU A 658 -4.56 15.97 9.54
CA GLU A 658 -3.32 16.44 10.17
C GLU A 658 -3.01 17.91 9.88
N GLU A 659 -3.52 18.50 8.78
CA GLU A 659 -3.24 19.89 8.41
C GLU A 659 -4.44 20.81 8.65
N GLU A 660 -5.64 20.36 8.28
CA GLU A 660 -6.87 21.19 8.42
C GLU A 660 -7.53 21.03 9.79
N HIS A 661 -7.39 19.86 10.44
CA HIS A 661 -7.97 19.55 11.74
C HIS A 661 -6.92 19.15 12.77
N LEU A 662 -7.30 19.21 14.06
CA LEU A 662 -6.46 18.79 15.19
C LEU A 662 -6.55 17.26 15.36
N GLY A 663 -6.05 16.53 14.41
CA GLY A 663 -6.08 15.08 14.41
C GLY A 663 -4.72 14.43 14.16
N LYS A 664 -4.69 13.11 14.32
CA LYS A 664 -3.55 12.26 13.95
C LYS A 664 -4.07 11.04 13.19
N LEU A 665 -3.57 10.87 11.98
CA LEU A 665 -3.87 9.70 11.17
C LEU A 665 -3.10 8.49 11.66
N ILE A 666 -3.81 7.39 11.91
CA ILE A 666 -3.21 6.14 12.41
C ILE A 666 -2.96 5.17 11.25
N TYR A 667 -3.94 5.05 10.36
CA TYR A 667 -3.92 4.12 9.24
C TYR A 667 -4.80 4.64 8.11
N ALA A 668 -4.38 4.45 6.87
CA ALA A 668 -5.17 4.69 5.68
C ALA A 668 -4.67 3.81 4.53
N GLY A 669 -5.27 2.61 4.37
CA GLY A 669 -4.89 1.67 3.33
C GLY A 669 -5.77 0.44 3.27
#